data_eb26280af93965767c5df04ad3c3bff1
#
_entry.id   eb26280af93965767c5df04ad3c3bff1
#
_cell.length_a   1.000
_cell.length_b   1.000
_cell.length_c   1.000
_cell.angle_alpha   90.00
_cell.angle_beta   90.00
_cell.angle_gamma   90.00
#
_symmetry.space_group_name_H-M   'P 1'
#
loop_
_entity.id
_entity.type
_entity.pdbx_description
1 polymer ?
#
loop_
_entity_poly.entity_id
_entity_poly.type
_entity_poly.pdbx_seq_one_letter_code
_entity_poly.pdbx_strand_id
1 'polypeptide(L)'
;MKLLPICLLLSLFSLRAQNQNLQESETPWYQLADFGPAHIQTWGDFYEGQYRSDAALKGILLRPNSDKPNLVALFNAETLQFITATPNGVSLDNTPFAGTHGTQNKIQNREQVLFNTTAAPAWANAKGSYEDTRKHPGHGNFDHLRFQGFYRHGNQIVLHLSVHGSSILTMIEEDPDQEGSLRQVFDFSEVKDPLQLKRQEPKNLKVTTRNLKKYTKGGPGLYAETFEVTPQLGVGSGPYLVDHIPLPPTLNKSPYRNKIRLSDFDFFSDQDRAALCTWDGDVWLLSGLREFKTLTWKRYASGLFEPLGLKIVNEIIHVNARDGIWQLIDLNEDDEADHYKVFNYDVLITDNFHEFSFGLETDSKKNFYFAKASPVRAGGRNFDKIIDHNGAFLKVSPDGSQLEVVATGLRAPGGIGVGPNGELTSGENEGTWQPCCKINYFSVEQRPAFLGTEQTRQGLEKTFHEPLCYLPMKVDNSGGSQLWVPAGAKIGLFENELIHLSYGQSALYRVLSQKISNGRVQGGVIKLPIQLSSSAQRAAFHQDGSLYVCGMRGWQTNAASEAGIQRIRYQEKQSLGIPEFMSVKGRQLTLRYDCELDEELATDPSSYAIKRWKYIRGPQYGSGHFSIDHPNLSAEQNALKQESKSHLEDDEVKVTIATLSNDKKTVTLTIPSLVPAQQMQIDYDLESTIGDVLIGTIYSTIHETERTSE
;
A
#
# COMPACT_ATOMS: atom_id res chain seq x y z
N MET A 1 28.33 27.24 47.32
CA MET A 1 28.70 25.86 47.61
C MET A 1 27.43 25.07 47.91
N LYS A 2 27.09 24.09 47.07
CA LYS A 2 26.08 23.04 47.27
C LYS A 2 24.60 23.45 47.41
N LEU A 3 23.94 23.63 46.26
CA LEU A 3 22.49 23.44 46.12
C LEU A 3 22.20 22.94 44.68
N LEU A 4 22.53 21.71 44.42
CA LEU A 4 22.01 20.88 43.30
C LEU A 4 22.25 19.43 43.68
N PRO A 5 21.24 18.69 44.15
CA PRO A 5 20.56 17.69 43.34
C PRO A 5 19.14 17.33 43.83
N ILE A 6 18.30 18.28 44.22
CA ILE A 6 16.94 17.96 44.71
C ILE A 6 15.90 18.00 43.55
N CYS A 7 16.15 18.76 42.49
CA CYS A 7 15.22 18.84 41.35
C CYS A 7 15.24 17.61 40.41
N LEU A 8 16.30 16.81 40.39
CA LEU A 8 16.37 15.63 39.54
C LEU A 8 15.65 14.38 40.12
N LEU A 9 15.50 14.35 41.46
CA LEU A 9 14.75 13.26 42.11
C LEU A 9 13.23 13.46 42.09
N LEU A 10 12.76 14.69 42.05
CA LEU A 10 11.33 15.00 41.94
C LEU A 10 10.78 14.78 40.52
N SER A 11 11.60 14.91 39.46
CA SER A 11 11.21 14.61 38.10
C SER A 11 11.13 13.09 37.80
N LEU A 12 11.95 12.29 38.49
CA LEU A 12 11.90 10.82 38.39
C LEU A 12 10.73 10.19 39.20
N PHE A 13 10.30 10.86 40.28
CA PHE A 13 9.12 10.44 41.03
C PHE A 13 7.81 10.82 40.34
N SER A 14 7.75 11.95 39.62
CA SER A 14 6.56 12.32 38.85
C SER A 14 6.37 11.46 37.60
N LEU A 15 7.44 11.01 36.95
CA LEU A 15 7.37 10.05 35.85
C LEU A 15 7.02 8.61 36.31
N ARG A 16 7.38 8.22 37.54
CA ARG A 16 6.95 6.93 38.12
C ARG A 16 5.52 6.97 38.64
N ALA A 17 5.05 8.12 39.13
CA ALA A 17 3.66 8.26 39.60
C ALA A 17 2.66 8.38 38.44
N GLN A 18 3.07 8.88 37.26
CA GLN A 18 2.24 8.84 36.04
C GLN A 18 2.15 7.45 35.41
N ASN A 19 3.11 6.55 35.68
CA ASN A 19 3.06 5.17 35.19
C ASN A 19 2.37 4.19 36.16
N GLN A 20 1.89 4.62 37.31
CA GLN A 20 1.19 3.74 38.30
C GLN A 20 -0.33 3.93 38.31
N ASN A 21 -0.90 4.83 37.53
CA ASN A 21 -2.36 4.98 37.35
C ASN A 21 -2.88 4.43 36.01
N LEU A 22 -2.13 3.52 35.36
CA LEU A 22 -2.62 2.70 34.26
C LEU A 22 -3.03 1.32 34.80
N GLN A 23 -4.04 1.30 35.64
CA GLN A 23 -4.78 0.09 36.01
C GLN A 23 -6.27 0.33 35.81
N GLU A 24 -6.68 0.10 34.60
CA GLU A 24 -7.80 -0.75 34.19
C GLU A 24 -7.45 -1.16 32.76
N SER A 25 -7.18 -2.43 32.56
CA SER A 25 -6.92 -2.99 31.23
C SER A 25 -8.22 -2.93 30.43
N GLU A 26 -8.52 -1.77 29.82
CA GLU A 26 -9.54 -1.72 28.80
C GLU A 26 -9.12 -2.72 27.71
N THR A 27 -10.01 -3.65 27.40
CA THR A 27 -9.79 -4.62 26.34
C THR A 27 -9.39 -3.85 25.06
N PRO A 28 -8.25 -4.19 24.44
CA PRO A 28 -7.79 -3.49 23.25
C PRO A 28 -8.87 -3.42 22.19
N TRP A 29 -8.97 -2.29 21.47
CA TRP A 29 -10.01 -2.04 20.50
C TRP A 29 -10.16 -3.15 19.46
N TYR A 30 -9.04 -3.72 19.00
CA TYR A 30 -9.00 -4.76 17.96
C TYR A 30 -9.58 -6.11 18.44
N GLN A 31 -9.64 -6.34 19.75
CA GLN A 31 -10.34 -7.51 20.32
C GLN A 31 -11.86 -7.31 20.35
N LEU A 32 -12.31 -6.06 20.30
CA LEU A 32 -13.72 -5.68 20.32
C LEU A 32 -14.26 -5.30 18.94
N ALA A 33 -13.40 -5.14 17.95
CA ALA A 33 -13.77 -4.69 16.62
C ALA A 33 -14.69 -5.71 15.92
N ASP A 34 -15.66 -5.20 15.20
CA ASP A 34 -16.51 -5.98 14.34
C ASP A 34 -15.85 -6.18 12.97
N PHE A 35 -15.21 -7.32 12.76
CA PHE A 35 -14.67 -7.74 11.47
C PHE A 35 -15.71 -8.51 10.63
N GLY A 36 -16.97 -8.51 11.02
CA GLY A 36 -18.05 -9.23 10.35
C GLY A 36 -18.03 -10.74 10.60
N PRO A 37 -18.84 -11.50 9.85
CA PRO A 37 -18.99 -12.95 10.01
C PRO A 37 -17.81 -13.75 9.46
N ALA A 38 -16.98 -13.16 8.59
CA ALA A 38 -15.74 -13.73 8.03
C ALA A 38 -14.59 -12.75 8.22
N HIS A 39 -13.45 -13.23 8.72
CA HIS A 39 -12.24 -12.42 8.92
C HIS A 39 -11.05 -13.12 8.28
N ILE A 40 -10.48 -12.53 7.23
CA ILE A 40 -9.39 -13.09 6.44
C ILE A 40 -8.06 -12.59 7.00
N GLN A 41 -7.18 -13.50 7.40
CA GLN A 41 -5.88 -13.21 7.97
C GLN A 41 -4.95 -14.42 7.87
N THR A 42 -3.67 -14.22 8.20
CA THR A 42 -2.77 -15.33 8.53
C THR A 42 -3.02 -15.78 9.97
N TRP A 43 -3.24 -17.06 10.17
CA TRP A 43 -3.60 -17.66 11.46
C TRP A 43 -2.65 -18.78 11.84
N GLY A 44 -2.31 -18.87 13.11
CA GLY A 44 -1.52 -19.96 13.68
C GLY A 44 -0.04 -19.66 13.84
N ASP A 45 0.73 -20.63 14.31
CA ASP A 45 2.19 -20.52 14.46
C ASP A 45 2.89 -21.21 13.29
N PHE A 46 3.78 -20.48 12.64
CA PHE A 46 4.68 -20.99 11.63
C PHE A 46 6.08 -21.07 12.24
N TYR A 47 6.69 -22.25 12.21
CA TYR A 47 8.01 -22.47 12.77
C TYR A 47 8.93 -22.97 11.67
N GLU A 48 10.03 -22.24 11.39
CA GLU A 48 11.12 -22.63 10.48
C GLU A 48 10.68 -23.25 9.14
N GLY A 49 9.57 -22.72 8.55
CA GLY A 49 9.04 -23.21 7.27
C GLY A 49 8.25 -24.52 7.37
N GLN A 50 7.94 -24.99 8.57
CA GLN A 50 7.02 -26.11 8.79
C GLN A 50 5.67 -25.59 9.23
N TYR A 51 4.63 -25.87 8.42
CA TYR A 51 3.26 -25.50 8.75
C TYR A 51 2.66 -26.50 9.73
N ARG A 52 2.12 -25.96 10.81
CA ARG A 52 1.33 -26.78 11.74
C ARG A 52 -0.05 -27.03 11.14
N SER A 53 -0.70 -28.12 11.57
CA SER A 53 -2.05 -28.48 11.13
C SER A 53 -3.11 -27.43 11.48
N ASP A 54 -2.84 -26.55 12.43
CA ASP A 54 -3.71 -25.48 12.92
C ASP A 54 -3.32 -24.09 12.37
N ALA A 55 -2.49 -24.01 11.31
CA ALA A 55 -2.02 -22.78 10.70
C ALA A 55 -2.52 -22.62 9.26
N ALA A 56 -2.84 -21.40 8.87
CA ALA A 56 -3.23 -21.03 7.51
C ALA A 56 -2.65 -19.67 7.14
N LEU A 57 -1.91 -19.59 6.03
CA LEU A 57 -1.44 -18.32 5.48
C LEU A 57 -2.62 -17.49 4.98
N LYS A 58 -3.46 -18.06 4.12
CA LYS A 58 -4.71 -17.49 3.65
C LYS A 58 -5.88 -18.12 4.41
N GLY A 59 -6.00 -17.75 5.67
CA GLY A 59 -7.00 -18.30 6.57
C GLY A 59 -8.24 -17.45 6.66
N ILE A 60 -9.40 -18.06 6.65
CA ILE A 60 -10.71 -17.41 6.81
C ILE A 60 -11.31 -17.88 8.12
N LEU A 61 -11.36 -16.98 9.09
CA LEU A 61 -12.03 -17.23 10.36
C LEU A 61 -13.51 -16.95 10.19
N LEU A 62 -14.34 -17.96 10.43
CA LEU A 62 -15.79 -17.86 10.37
C LEU A 62 -16.41 -17.89 11.76
N ARG A 63 -17.50 -17.14 11.95
CA ARG A 63 -18.36 -17.16 13.12
C ARG A 63 -19.68 -17.87 12.79
N PRO A 64 -19.80 -19.18 13.07
CA PRO A 64 -20.98 -19.98 12.71
C PRO A 64 -22.27 -19.54 13.39
N ASN A 65 -22.17 -18.83 14.50
CA ASN A 65 -23.29 -18.34 15.28
C ASN A 65 -23.00 -16.93 15.83
N SER A 66 -23.81 -15.95 15.48
CA SER A 66 -23.67 -14.56 15.95
C SER A 66 -23.88 -14.40 17.45
N ASP A 67 -24.70 -15.26 18.06
CA ASP A 67 -24.98 -15.21 19.50
C ASP A 67 -23.83 -15.80 20.34
N LYS A 68 -22.89 -16.49 19.68
CA LYS A 68 -21.68 -17.07 20.27
C LYS A 68 -20.43 -16.51 19.59
N PRO A 69 -20.07 -15.25 19.80
CA PRO A 69 -19.00 -14.57 19.07
C PRO A 69 -17.61 -15.22 19.22
N ASN A 70 -17.41 -15.98 20.29
CA ASN A 70 -16.18 -16.73 20.55
C ASN A 70 -16.15 -18.11 19.90
N LEU A 71 -17.30 -18.62 19.39
CA LEU A 71 -17.33 -19.83 18.60
C LEU A 71 -16.83 -19.51 17.19
N VAL A 72 -15.64 -19.99 16.85
CA VAL A 72 -14.99 -19.71 15.59
C VAL A 72 -14.49 -20.98 14.93
N ALA A 73 -14.50 -20.99 13.60
CA ALA A 73 -13.94 -22.05 12.77
C ALA A 73 -12.97 -21.46 11.76
N LEU A 74 -11.79 -22.05 11.62
CA LEU A 74 -10.75 -21.59 10.71
C LEU A 74 -10.73 -22.47 9.45
N PHE A 75 -10.91 -21.82 8.32
CA PHE A 75 -10.79 -22.41 6.99
C PHE A 75 -9.47 -22.00 6.33
N ASN A 76 -8.74 -22.95 5.77
CA ASN A 76 -7.54 -22.68 4.96
C ASN A 76 -7.93 -22.66 3.48
N ALA A 77 -7.86 -21.49 2.87
CA ALA A 77 -8.26 -21.28 1.48
C ALA A 77 -7.29 -21.90 0.45
N GLU A 78 -6.06 -22.25 0.84
CA GLU A 78 -5.09 -22.89 -0.05
C GLU A 78 -5.27 -24.42 -0.08
N THR A 79 -5.64 -25.04 1.05
CA THR A 79 -5.89 -26.48 1.15
C THR A 79 -7.37 -26.87 1.01
N LEU A 80 -8.26 -25.88 0.94
CA LEU A 80 -9.72 -25.99 0.90
C LEU A 80 -10.28 -26.83 2.06
N GLN A 81 -9.79 -26.58 3.27
CA GLN A 81 -10.14 -27.38 4.44
C GLN A 81 -10.44 -26.51 5.66
N PHE A 82 -11.47 -26.89 6.42
CA PHE A 82 -11.58 -26.43 7.81
C PHE A 82 -10.52 -27.14 8.64
N ILE A 83 -9.60 -26.36 9.23
CA ILE A 83 -8.44 -26.93 9.93
C ILE A 83 -8.66 -27.06 11.43
N THR A 84 -9.46 -26.18 12.03
CA THR A 84 -9.77 -26.23 13.45
C THR A 84 -10.99 -25.38 13.80
N ALA A 85 -11.59 -25.61 14.95
CA ALA A 85 -12.61 -24.74 15.55
C ALA A 85 -12.48 -24.71 17.06
N THR A 86 -12.87 -23.60 17.70
CA THR A 86 -12.83 -23.41 19.16
C THR A 86 -14.01 -22.57 19.64
N PRO A 87 -14.52 -22.81 20.86
CA PRO A 87 -15.50 -21.94 21.52
C PRO A 87 -14.85 -20.76 22.27
N ASN A 88 -13.52 -20.63 22.27
CA ASN A 88 -12.76 -19.72 23.12
C ASN A 88 -12.29 -18.45 22.42
N GLY A 89 -12.62 -18.25 21.13
CA GLY A 89 -12.22 -17.09 20.37
C GLY A 89 -10.77 -17.10 19.92
N VAL A 90 -10.28 -15.93 19.54
CA VAL A 90 -8.95 -15.71 18.97
C VAL A 90 -8.26 -14.53 19.65
N SER A 91 -6.92 -14.47 19.55
CA SER A 91 -6.12 -13.31 19.92
C SER A 91 -5.56 -12.63 18.68
N LEU A 92 -5.70 -11.31 18.60
CA LEU A 92 -5.16 -10.44 17.57
C LEU A 92 -3.94 -9.63 18.06
N ASP A 93 -3.33 -10.01 19.19
CA ASP A 93 -2.27 -9.24 19.86
C ASP A 93 -0.97 -9.14 19.07
N ASN A 94 -0.75 -10.03 18.12
CA ASN A 94 0.46 -10.06 17.30
C ASN A 94 0.22 -9.56 15.87
N THR A 95 -0.74 -8.68 15.67
CA THR A 95 -1.05 -8.12 14.36
C THR A 95 -0.60 -6.67 14.24
N PRO A 96 -0.54 -6.12 13.02
CA PRO A 96 -0.40 -4.68 12.81
C PRO A 96 -1.48 -3.84 13.50
N PHE A 97 -2.67 -4.40 13.78
CA PHE A 97 -3.71 -3.73 14.57
C PHE A 97 -3.26 -3.40 15.98
N ALA A 98 -2.48 -4.28 16.59
CA ALA A 98 -1.89 -4.07 17.91
C ALA A 98 -0.66 -3.14 17.90
N GLY A 99 -0.23 -2.66 16.73
CA GLY A 99 0.99 -1.85 16.58
C GLY A 99 2.28 -2.64 16.79
N THR A 100 2.22 -3.96 16.73
CA THR A 100 3.37 -4.86 16.85
C THR A 100 3.87 -5.29 15.46
N HIS A 101 5.11 -5.77 15.40
CA HIS A 101 5.67 -6.43 14.23
C HIS A 101 5.50 -7.96 14.32
N GLY A 102 4.45 -8.39 15.01
CA GLY A 102 4.07 -9.80 15.09
C GLY A 102 3.38 -10.25 13.80
N THR A 103 3.42 -11.54 13.54
CA THR A 103 3.04 -12.11 12.25
C THR A 103 1.81 -12.99 12.32
N GLN A 104 1.25 -13.21 13.53
CA GLN A 104 0.33 -14.33 13.65
C GLN A 104 -0.80 -14.05 14.63
N ASN A 105 -2.00 -14.15 14.12
CA ASN A 105 -3.20 -14.27 14.94
C ASN A 105 -3.26 -15.68 15.51
N LYS A 106 -3.67 -15.80 16.77
CA LYS A 106 -3.70 -17.07 17.46
C LYS A 106 -5.11 -17.45 17.87
N ILE A 107 -5.42 -18.72 17.69
CA ILE A 107 -6.60 -19.34 18.30
C ILE A 107 -6.31 -19.52 19.79
N GLN A 108 -7.19 -19.02 20.65
CA GLN A 108 -7.03 -19.14 22.10
C GLN A 108 -7.35 -20.57 22.58
N ASN A 109 -6.64 -21.00 23.63
CA ASN A 109 -6.82 -22.30 24.26
C ASN A 109 -6.84 -23.49 23.30
N ARG A 110 -5.73 -23.72 22.62
CA ARG A 110 -5.54 -24.81 21.65
C ARG A 110 -5.85 -26.22 22.20
N GLU A 111 -5.83 -26.39 23.51
CA GLU A 111 -6.16 -27.66 24.15
C GLU A 111 -7.67 -27.96 24.13
N GLN A 112 -8.51 -26.97 23.83
CA GLN A 112 -9.96 -27.07 23.81
C GLN A 112 -10.54 -26.81 22.42
N VAL A 113 -10.01 -27.49 21.41
CA VAL A 113 -10.54 -27.40 20.05
C VAL A 113 -11.63 -28.45 19.82
N LEU A 114 -12.63 -28.09 19.04
CA LEU A 114 -13.74 -28.99 18.70
C LEU A 114 -13.29 -30.07 17.70
N PHE A 115 -12.39 -29.71 16.80
CA PHE A 115 -11.73 -30.62 15.86
C PHE A 115 -10.39 -30.04 15.38
N ASN A 116 -9.54 -30.93 14.88
CA ASN A 116 -8.29 -30.57 14.17
C ASN A 116 -8.14 -31.48 12.95
N THR A 117 -7.49 -30.93 11.90
CA THR A 117 -7.15 -31.68 10.70
C THR A 117 -5.63 -31.70 10.46
N THR A 118 -5.20 -32.44 9.45
CA THR A 118 -3.83 -32.41 8.99
C THR A 118 -3.55 -31.17 8.12
N ALA A 119 -2.28 -30.78 7.95
CA ALA A 119 -1.87 -29.68 7.08
C ALA A 119 -1.95 -30.02 5.56
N ALA A 120 -2.38 -31.22 5.20
CA ALA A 120 -2.52 -31.67 3.82
C ALA A 120 -3.73 -31.06 3.11
N PRO A 121 -3.79 -31.05 1.76
CA PRO A 121 -4.98 -30.61 1.03
C PRO A 121 -6.19 -31.48 1.35
N ALA A 122 -7.37 -30.88 1.43
CA ALA A 122 -8.61 -31.62 1.74
C ALA A 122 -8.96 -32.68 0.68
N TRP A 123 -8.61 -32.43 -0.56
CA TRP A 123 -9.00 -33.23 -1.72
C TRP A 123 -7.77 -33.83 -2.39
N ALA A 124 -7.86 -35.12 -2.75
CA ALA A 124 -6.81 -35.82 -3.47
C ALA A 124 -6.61 -35.23 -4.87
N ASN A 125 -5.38 -35.28 -5.36
CA ASN A 125 -5.08 -34.99 -6.76
C ASN A 125 -5.57 -36.13 -7.69
N ALA A 126 -5.41 -35.99 -9.00
CA ALA A 126 -5.83 -37.00 -10.00
C ALA A 126 -5.20 -38.40 -9.80
N LYS A 127 -4.10 -38.51 -9.07
CA LYS A 127 -3.46 -39.79 -8.73
C LYS A 127 -3.94 -40.36 -7.39
N GLY A 128 -4.89 -39.69 -6.72
CA GLY A 128 -5.40 -40.10 -5.42
C GLY A 128 -4.46 -39.76 -4.25
N SER A 129 -3.45 -38.88 -4.46
CA SER A 129 -2.50 -38.44 -3.44
C SER A 129 -2.93 -37.12 -2.81
N TYR A 130 -2.54 -36.93 -1.54
CA TYR A 130 -2.71 -35.70 -0.74
C TYR A 130 -1.35 -35.01 -0.46
N GLU A 131 -0.31 -35.38 -1.17
CA GLU A 131 1.02 -34.77 -1.02
C GLU A 131 1.03 -33.33 -1.53
N ASP A 132 1.79 -32.49 -0.85
CA ASP A 132 2.04 -31.13 -1.29
C ASP A 132 3.15 -31.12 -2.35
N THR A 133 2.76 -31.02 -3.60
CA THR A 133 3.63 -30.99 -4.78
C THR A 133 3.91 -29.57 -5.32
N ARG A 134 3.52 -28.53 -4.59
CA ARG A 134 3.72 -27.15 -5.01
C ARG A 134 5.20 -26.79 -5.03
N LYS A 135 5.61 -25.85 -5.89
CA LYS A 135 6.99 -25.35 -5.99
C LYS A 135 7.52 -24.85 -4.64
N HIS A 136 6.66 -24.19 -3.87
CA HIS A 136 6.91 -23.75 -2.50
C HIS A 136 5.91 -24.47 -1.60
N PRO A 137 6.30 -25.63 -1.01
CA PRO A 137 5.38 -26.38 -0.14
C PRO A 137 4.83 -25.50 0.98
N GLY A 138 3.54 -25.60 1.22
CA GLY A 138 2.81 -24.75 2.17
C GLY A 138 2.32 -23.42 1.62
N HIS A 139 2.70 -23.01 0.40
CA HIS A 139 2.33 -21.70 -0.17
C HIS A 139 1.59 -21.82 -1.49
N GLY A 140 0.55 -21.02 -1.66
CA GLY A 140 -0.20 -20.87 -2.91
C GLY A 140 -1.20 -21.97 -3.19
N ASN A 141 -1.82 -21.90 -4.36
CA ASN A 141 -2.85 -22.81 -4.79
C ASN A 141 -2.27 -24.16 -5.27
N PHE A 142 -3.03 -25.24 -5.09
CA PHE A 142 -2.80 -26.49 -5.78
C PHE A 142 -3.39 -26.44 -7.20
N ASP A 143 -2.85 -27.20 -8.16
CA ASP A 143 -3.34 -27.19 -9.54
C ASP A 143 -4.81 -27.64 -9.65
N HIS A 144 -5.25 -28.54 -8.80
CA HIS A 144 -6.59 -29.11 -8.78
C HIS A 144 -7.54 -28.47 -7.78
N LEU A 145 -7.08 -27.48 -6.99
CA LEU A 145 -7.88 -26.80 -5.98
C LEU A 145 -7.84 -25.29 -6.20
N ARG A 146 -9.00 -24.67 -6.18
CA ARG A 146 -9.14 -23.22 -6.24
C ARG A 146 -10.21 -22.76 -5.27
N PHE A 147 -9.85 -21.81 -4.41
CA PHE A 147 -10.83 -21.04 -3.67
C PHE A 147 -11.42 -19.99 -4.58
N GLN A 148 -12.75 -19.92 -4.68
CA GLN A 148 -13.47 -19.01 -5.57
C GLN A 148 -14.04 -17.80 -4.84
N GLY A 149 -14.02 -17.81 -3.50
CA GLY A 149 -14.60 -16.79 -2.66
C GLY A 149 -15.70 -17.31 -1.76
N PHE A 150 -16.55 -16.42 -1.30
CA PHE A 150 -17.69 -16.79 -0.45
C PHE A 150 -18.89 -15.88 -0.66
N TYR A 151 -20.06 -16.42 -0.37
CA TYR A 151 -21.32 -15.69 -0.30
C TYR A 151 -21.67 -15.39 1.15
N ARG A 152 -22.10 -14.16 1.41
CA ARG A 152 -22.66 -13.71 2.68
C ARG A 152 -24.19 -13.66 2.59
N HIS A 153 -24.86 -14.27 3.53
CA HIS A 153 -26.30 -14.18 3.69
C HIS A 153 -26.64 -13.85 5.14
N GLY A 154 -26.70 -12.56 5.46
CA GLY A 154 -26.64 -12.10 6.83
C GLY A 154 -25.34 -12.55 7.49
N ASN A 155 -25.44 -13.17 8.66
CA ASN A 155 -24.27 -13.73 9.37
C ASN A 155 -23.81 -15.10 8.84
N GLN A 156 -24.47 -15.68 7.87
CA GLN A 156 -24.10 -16.98 7.32
C GLN A 156 -23.13 -16.82 6.14
N ILE A 157 -22.08 -17.62 6.14
CA ILE A 157 -21.06 -17.62 5.09
C ILE A 157 -21.09 -18.99 4.38
N VAL A 158 -21.21 -18.93 3.05
CA VAL A 158 -21.10 -20.09 2.17
C VAL A 158 -19.85 -19.95 1.32
N LEU A 159 -18.86 -20.80 1.55
CA LEU A 159 -17.62 -20.85 0.80
C LEU A 159 -17.84 -21.47 -0.57
N HIS A 160 -17.24 -20.89 -1.61
CA HIS A 160 -17.27 -21.41 -2.98
C HIS A 160 -15.91 -21.98 -3.36
N LEU A 161 -15.87 -23.25 -3.70
CA LEU A 161 -14.66 -24.01 -4.00
C LEU A 161 -14.73 -24.53 -5.44
N SER A 162 -13.56 -24.70 -6.07
CA SER A 162 -13.41 -25.48 -7.28
C SER A 162 -12.43 -26.62 -7.03
N VAL A 163 -12.88 -27.85 -7.24
CA VAL A 163 -12.09 -29.07 -7.08
C VAL A 163 -12.12 -29.82 -8.40
N HIS A 164 -10.94 -30.01 -9.02
CA HIS A 164 -10.82 -30.55 -10.37
C HIS A 164 -11.76 -29.89 -11.39
N GLY A 165 -11.94 -28.55 -11.26
CA GLY A 165 -12.86 -27.77 -12.09
C GLY A 165 -14.35 -27.89 -11.74
N SER A 166 -14.73 -28.72 -10.78
CA SER A 166 -16.13 -28.83 -10.31
C SER A 166 -16.41 -27.78 -9.23
N SER A 167 -17.54 -27.08 -9.36
CA SER A 167 -18.04 -26.10 -8.40
C SER A 167 -18.67 -26.79 -7.19
N ILE A 168 -18.25 -26.42 -5.99
CA ILE A 168 -18.74 -26.96 -4.72
C ILE A 168 -19.02 -25.81 -3.78
N LEU A 169 -20.17 -25.82 -3.13
CA LEU A 169 -20.47 -24.91 -2.04
C LEU A 169 -20.32 -25.66 -0.70
N THR A 170 -19.80 -24.95 0.31
CA THR A 170 -19.71 -25.51 1.66
C THR A 170 -19.89 -24.42 2.72
N MET A 171 -20.44 -24.80 3.85
CA MET A 171 -20.53 -23.95 5.03
C MET A 171 -20.28 -24.77 6.30
N ILE A 172 -19.98 -24.07 7.39
CA ILE A 172 -19.93 -24.65 8.72
C ILE A 172 -21.02 -24.03 9.57
N GLU A 173 -21.71 -24.86 10.35
CA GLU A 173 -22.80 -24.43 11.24
C GLU A 173 -22.79 -25.26 12.52
N GLU A 174 -23.50 -24.82 13.56
CA GLU A 174 -23.70 -25.67 14.75
C GLU A 174 -24.50 -26.94 14.37
N ASP A 175 -24.11 -28.08 14.95
CA ASP A 175 -24.86 -29.34 14.74
C ASP A 175 -26.15 -29.31 15.56
N PRO A 176 -27.35 -29.32 14.94
CA PRO A 176 -28.60 -29.28 15.66
C PRO A 176 -28.88 -30.56 16.48
N ASP A 177 -28.16 -31.63 16.16
CA ASP A 177 -28.33 -32.94 16.84
C ASP A 177 -27.37 -33.07 18.04
N GLN A 178 -26.36 -32.19 18.15
CA GLN A 178 -25.35 -32.26 19.23
C GLN A 178 -24.91 -30.87 19.67
N GLU A 179 -25.41 -30.42 20.79
CA GLU A 179 -25.07 -29.12 21.38
C GLU A 179 -23.56 -28.95 21.57
N GLY A 180 -23.04 -27.77 21.21
CA GLY A 180 -21.62 -27.42 21.34
C GLY A 180 -20.71 -28.05 20.29
N SER A 181 -21.23 -28.76 19.31
CA SER A 181 -20.49 -29.30 18.17
C SER A 181 -20.82 -28.56 16.87
N LEU A 182 -19.94 -28.71 15.89
CA LEU A 182 -20.11 -28.16 14.54
C LEU A 182 -20.29 -29.28 13.51
N ARG A 183 -20.98 -28.93 12.42
CA ARG A 183 -21.02 -29.77 11.22
C ARG A 183 -20.66 -28.99 9.98
N GLN A 184 -20.00 -29.65 9.06
CA GLN A 184 -19.76 -29.14 7.71
C GLN A 184 -20.84 -29.58 6.76
N VAL A 185 -21.40 -28.66 6.00
CA VAL A 185 -22.45 -28.93 5.01
C VAL A 185 -21.88 -28.68 3.63
N PHE A 186 -22.06 -29.63 2.71
CA PHE A 186 -21.69 -29.50 1.31
C PHE A 186 -22.92 -29.45 0.41
N ASP A 187 -22.80 -28.72 -0.71
CA ASP A 187 -23.70 -28.80 -1.85
C ASP A 187 -22.89 -29.23 -3.08
N PHE A 188 -23.17 -30.42 -3.56
CA PHE A 188 -22.60 -31.02 -4.75
C PHE A 188 -23.54 -30.96 -5.97
N SER A 189 -24.58 -30.15 -5.94
CA SER A 189 -25.63 -30.14 -7.00
C SER A 189 -25.08 -29.77 -8.38
N GLU A 190 -23.91 -29.17 -8.49
CA GLU A 190 -23.22 -28.84 -9.74
C GLU A 190 -22.12 -29.85 -10.11
N VAL A 191 -21.87 -30.84 -9.29
CA VAL A 191 -20.86 -31.88 -9.53
C VAL A 191 -21.47 -33.07 -10.24
N LYS A 192 -20.94 -33.43 -11.41
CA LYS A 192 -21.49 -34.55 -12.22
C LYS A 192 -21.36 -35.91 -11.53
N ASP A 193 -20.22 -36.15 -10.87
CA ASP A 193 -19.93 -37.39 -10.15
C ASP A 193 -19.19 -37.09 -8.84
N PRO A 194 -19.92 -36.83 -7.73
CA PRO A 194 -19.33 -36.55 -6.44
C PRO A 194 -18.48 -37.69 -5.87
N LEU A 195 -18.75 -38.96 -6.27
CA LEU A 195 -18.02 -40.11 -5.72
C LEU A 195 -16.59 -40.21 -6.23
N GLN A 196 -16.25 -39.55 -7.33
CA GLN A 196 -14.88 -39.48 -7.83
C GLN A 196 -14.02 -38.47 -7.05
N LEU A 197 -14.63 -37.58 -6.29
CA LEU A 197 -13.94 -36.57 -5.49
C LEU A 197 -13.54 -37.18 -4.14
N LYS A 198 -12.32 -37.73 -4.05
CA LYS A 198 -11.79 -38.29 -2.80
C LYS A 198 -11.38 -37.15 -1.85
N ARG A 199 -11.95 -37.13 -0.64
CA ARG A 199 -11.72 -36.13 0.38
C ARG A 199 -11.20 -36.74 1.68
N GLN A 200 -10.30 -36.04 2.37
CA GLN A 200 -9.97 -36.35 3.77
C GLN A 200 -11.06 -35.75 4.68
N GLU A 201 -11.56 -36.56 5.59
CA GLU A 201 -12.54 -36.09 6.57
C GLU A 201 -11.86 -35.71 7.89
N PRO A 202 -12.14 -34.51 8.41
CA PRO A 202 -11.69 -34.13 9.73
C PRO A 202 -12.25 -35.09 10.79
N LYS A 203 -11.39 -35.50 11.73
CA LYS A 203 -11.89 -36.23 12.90
C LYS A 203 -12.76 -35.29 13.74
N ASN A 204 -13.86 -35.81 14.29
CA ASN A 204 -14.80 -35.09 15.14
C ASN A 204 -15.55 -33.91 14.46
N LEU A 205 -15.62 -33.88 13.15
CA LEU A 205 -16.46 -32.95 12.41
C LEU A 205 -17.47 -33.73 11.58
N LYS A 206 -18.74 -33.62 11.94
CA LYS A 206 -19.82 -34.24 11.19
C LYS A 206 -19.96 -33.61 9.79
N VAL A 207 -20.16 -34.42 8.78
CA VAL A 207 -20.33 -33.97 7.40
C VAL A 207 -21.72 -34.36 6.90
N THR A 208 -22.39 -33.39 6.27
CA THR A 208 -23.73 -33.58 5.70
C THR A 208 -23.80 -32.91 4.32
N THR A 209 -24.86 -33.24 3.57
CA THR A 209 -25.13 -32.63 2.27
C THR A 209 -26.50 -31.95 2.26
N ARG A 210 -26.56 -30.76 1.69
CA ARG A 210 -27.79 -29.97 1.57
C ARG A 210 -27.65 -28.99 0.41
N ASN A 211 -28.74 -28.61 -0.25
CA ASN A 211 -28.72 -27.52 -1.22
C ASN A 211 -28.45 -26.17 -0.51
N LEU A 212 -27.42 -25.46 -0.95
CA LEU A 212 -26.99 -24.17 -0.39
C LEU A 212 -27.27 -22.97 -1.32
N LYS A 213 -27.83 -23.19 -2.52
CA LYS A 213 -28.07 -22.16 -3.55
C LYS A 213 -28.94 -21.00 -3.06
N LYS A 214 -29.80 -21.19 -2.06
CA LYS A 214 -30.57 -20.07 -1.50
C LYS A 214 -29.72 -18.99 -0.86
N TYR A 215 -28.52 -19.33 -0.37
CA TYR A 215 -27.59 -18.41 0.28
C TYR A 215 -26.70 -17.64 -0.70
N THR A 216 -26.77 -17.94 -2.00
CA THR A 216 -25.93 -17.30 -3.03
C THR A 216 -26.66 -16.22 -3.82
N LYS A 217 -27.78 -15.71 -3.31
CA LYS A 217 -28.64 -14.74 -4.00
C LYS A 217 -28.74 -13.37 -3.29
N GLY A 218 -27.78 -13.06 -2.44
CA GLY A 218 -27.89 -11.96 -1.51
C GLY A 218 -28.67 -12.34 -0.26
N GLY A 219 -28.52 -11.59 0.79
CA GLY A 219 -29.11 -11.82 2.10
C GLY A 219 -29.43 -10.51 2.82
N PRO A 220 -29.98 -10.58 4.03
CA PRO A 220 -30.21 -9.36 4.80
C PRO A 220 -28.88 -8.64 5.09
N GLY A 221 -28.92 -7.31 4.98
CA GLY A 221 -27.81 -6.43 5.31
C GLY A 221 -27.38 -6.55 6.77
N LEU A 222 -26.12 -6.26 7.04
CA LEU A 222 -25.52 -6.21 8.38
C LEU A 222 -25.14 -4.81 8.82
N TYR A 223 -25.00 -3.86 7.87
CA TYR A 223 -24.46 -2.53 8.09
C TYR A 223 -25.51 -1.46 7.75
N ALA A 224 -26.65 -1.50 8.46
CA ALA A 224 -27.78 -0.63 8.18
C ALA A 224 -27.51 0.87 8.47
N GLU A 225 -26.53 1.18 9.35
CA GLU A 225 -26.23 2.54 9.73
C GLU A 225 -25.53 3.32 8.61
N THR A 226 -26.01 4.52 8.36
CA THR A 226 -25.39 5.51 7.50
C THR A 226 -24.99 6.72 8.33
N PHE A 227 -23.91 7.42 7.89
CA PHE A 227 -23.40 8.59 8.59
C PHE A 227 -23.34 9.78 7.66
N GLU A 228 -24.20 10.76 7.90
CA GLU A 228 -24.19 12.02 7.17
C GLU A 228 -23.12 12.97 7.75
N VAL A 229 -22.34 13.59 6.88
CA VAL A 229 -21.30 14.56 7.24
C VAL A 229 -21.35 15.78 6.32
N THR A 230 -20.96 16.94 6.86
CA THR A 230 -20.81 18.17 6.07
C THR A 230 -19.34 18.43 5.82
N PRO A 231 -18.88 18.53 4.55
CA PRO A 231 -17.50 18.86 4.23
C PRO A 231 -17.07 20.21 4.81
N GLN A 232 -15.84 20.28 5.28
CA GLN A 232 -15.23 21.52 5.75
C GLN A 232 -14.44 22.15 4.60
N LEU A 233 -14.96 23.24 4.03
CA LEU A 233 -14.34 23.88 2.89
C LEU A 233 -13.08 24.64 3.30
N GLY A 234 -12.00 24.42 2.58
CA GLY A 234 -10.77 25.17 2.71
C GLY A 234 -10.95 26.61 2.25
N VAL A 235 -10.35 27.52 3.00
CA VAL A 235 -10.31 28.96 2.71
C VAL A 235 -8.86 29.45 2.75
N GLY A 236 -8.52 30.45 1.93
CA GLY A 236 -7.19 31.01 1.88
C GLY A 236 -6.93 31.80 0.61
N SER A 237 -5.73 32.40 0.52
CA SER A 237 -5.26 33.20 -0.62
C SER A 237 -4.16 32.49 -1.44
N GLY A 238 -3.73 31.29 -1.02
CA GLY A 238 -2.73 30.52 -1.76
C GLY A 238 -3.29 29.84 -2.99
N PRO A 239 -2.44 29.22 -3.84
CA PRO A 239 -2.89 28.59 -5.08
C PRO A 239 -3.79 27.38 -4.85
N TYR A 240 -3.76 26.75 -3.69
CA TYR A 240 -4.57 25.58 -3.35
C TYR A 240 -5.46 25.80 -2.13
N LEU A 241 -6.68 25.32 -2.23
CA LEU A 241 -7.62 25.17 -1.13
C LEU A 241 -7.84 23.69 -0.84
N VAL A 242 -7.76 23.30 0.44
CA VAL A 242 -7.92 21.91 0.87
C VAL A 242 -9.19 21.77 1.68
N ASP A 243 -10.15 21.04 1.13
CA ASP A 243 -11.41 20.72 1.81
C ASP A 243 -11.24 19.40 2.56
N HIS A 244 -11.81 19.32 3.77
CA HIS A 244 -11.77 18.13 4.60
C HIS A 244 -13.12 17.43 4.62
N ILE A 245 -13.15 16.14 4.38
CA ILE A 245 -14.32 15.29 4.50
C ILE A 245 -14.25 14.60 5.87
N PRO A 246 -15.19 14.90 6.80
CA PRO A 246 -15.23 14.22 8.08
C PRO A 246 -15.45 12.71 7.90
N LEU A 247 -14.76 11.90 8.70
CA LEU A 247 -14.91 10.45 8.70
C LEU A 247 -16.10 10.02 9.58
N PRO A 248 -16.64 8.79 9.36
CA PRO A 248 -17.61 8.20 10.28
C PRO A 248 -17.05 8.06 11.71
N PRO A 249 -17.89 7.87 12.72
CA PRO A 249 -17.46 7.58 14.07
C PRO A 249 -16.56 6.35 14.13
N THR A 250 -15.56 6.35 15.01
CA THR A 250 -14.59 5.26 15.18
C THR A 250 -14.54 4.75 16.61
N LEU A 251 -14.01 3.55 16.83
CA LEU A 251 -13.81 2.94 18.15
C LEU A 251 -15.11 2.90 18.96
N ASN A 252 -15.07 3.33 20.22
CA ASN A 252 -16.24 3.31 21.12
C ASN A 252 -17.43 4.19 20.69
N LYS A 253 -17.20 5.07 19.72
CA LYS A 253 -18.25 5.92 19.12
C LYS A 253 -18.89 5.28 17.87
N SER A 254 -18.31 4.19 17.36
CA SER A 254 -18.80 3.46 16.20
C SER A 254 -19.63 2.25 16.65
N PRO A 255 -20.75 1.93 15.99
CA PRO A 255 -21.45 0.67 16.22
C PRO A 255 -20.59 -0.55 15.89
N TYR A 256 -19.61 -0.39 14.97
CA TYR A 256 -18.71 -1.44 14.51
C TYR A 256 -17.41 -1.55 15.33
N ARG A 257 -17.14 -0.59 16.23
CA ARG A 257 -15.95 -0.55 17.11
C ARG A 257 -14.62 -0.72 16.34
N ASN A 258 -14.58 -0.27 15.09
CA ASN A 258 -13.42 -0.33 14.21
C ASN A 258 -12.67 0.99 14.15
N LYS A 259 -11.46 0.96 13.59
CA LYS A 259 -10.76 2.14 13.10
C LYS A 259 -11.08 2.35 11.61
N ILE A 260 -10.95 3.59 11.15
CA ILE A 260 -11.09 3.94 9.73
C ILE A 260 -9.75 4.50 9.28
N ARG A 261 -8.78 3.61 8.98
CA ARG A 261 -7.48 3.96 8.42
C ARG A 261 -7.55 3.81 6.90
N LEU A 262 -7.94 4.91 6.22
CA LEU A 262 -8.13 4.91 4.76
C LEU A 262 -6.83 4.62 4.04
N SER A 263 -6.84 3.62 3.17
CA SER A 263 -5.66 3.12 2.48
C SER A 263 -5.71 3.32 0.96
N ASP A 264 -6.89 3.29 0.36
CA ASP A 264 -7.10 3.56 -1.06
C ASP A 264 -8.56 3.88 -1.36
N PHE A 265 -8.83 4.45 -2.54
CA PHE A 265 -10.18 4.77 -3.00
C PHE A 265 -10.24 4.94 -4.52
N ASP A 266 -11.44 4.79 -5.08
CA ASP A 266 -11.72 5.12 -6.48
C ASP A 266 -13.17 5.62 -6.63
N PHE A 267 -13.46 6.33 -7.73
CA PHE A 267 -14.78 6.86 -8.04
C PHE A 267 -15.58 5.92 -8.94
N PHE A 268 -16.88 5.80 -8.70
CA PHE A 268 -17.80 5.20 -9.66
C PHE A 268 -17.94 6.10 -10.90
N SER A 269 -18.45 5.54 -11.99
CA SER A 269 -18.61 6.29 -13.25
C SER A 269 -19.58 7.48 -13.14
N ASP A 270 -20.52 7.42 -12.20
CA ASP A 270 -21.43 8.52 -11.90
C ASP A 270 -20.73 9.72 -11.24
N GLN A 271 -19.51 9.52 -10.72
CA GLN A 271 -18.72 10.56 -10.04
C GLN A 271 -19.43 11.22 -8.83
N ASP A 272 -20.53 10.66 -8.40
CA ASP A 272 -21.23 11.05 -7.18
C ASP A 272 -20.91 10.15 -6.01
N ARG A 273 -20.39 8.95 -6.32
CA ARG A 273 -20.01 7.92 -5.34
C ARG A 273 -18.55 7.54 -5.48
N ALA A 274 -17.97 7.17 -4.35
CA ALA A 274 -16.64 6.54 -4.26
C ALA A 274 -16.70 5.33 -3.35
N ALA A 275 -15.83 4.35 -3.61
CA ALA A 275 -15.54 3.28 -2.67
C ALA A 275 -14.15 3.51 -2.06
N LEU A 276 -14.02 3.27 -0.76
CA LEU A 276 -12.79 3.47 -0.01
C LEU A 276 -12.49 2.23 0.82
N CYS A 277 -11.28 1.70 0.74
CA CYS A 277 -10.86 0.61 1.64
C CYS A 277 -10.07 1.14 2.83
N THR A 278 -10.07 0.36 3.90
CA THR A 278 -9.29 0.62 5.10
C THR A 278 -8.27 -0.50 5.32
N TRP A 279 -7.11 -0.15 5.85
CA TRP A 279 -6.12 -1.16 6.26
C TRP A 279 -6.67 -2.16 7.28
N ASP A 280 -7.72 -1.75 8.01
CA ASP A 280 -8.38 -2.58 9.04
C ASP A 280 -9.34 -3.64 8.44
N GLY A 281 -9.56 -3.66 7.12
CA GLY A 281 -10.30 -4.71 6.42
C GLY A 281 -11.70 -4.32 5.96
N ASP A 282 -12.09 -3.05 6.10
CA ASP A 282 -13.41 -2.57 5.66
C ASP A 282 -13.35 -1.94 4.26
N VAL A 283 -14.50 -1.94 3.60
CA VAL A 283 -14.79 -1.07 2.46
C VAL A 283 -16.02 -0.22 2.79
N TRP A 284 -15.91 1.06 2.50
CA TRP A 284 -16.96 2.07 2.72
C TRP A 284 -17.38 2.69 1.40
N LEU A 285 -18.65 3.01 1.25
CA LEU A 285 -19.19 3.88 0.21
C LEU A 285 -19.29 5.29 0.75
N LEU A 286 -18.93 6.25 -0.08
CA LEU A 286 -19.11 7.68 0.14
C LEU A 286 -19.93 8.24 -1.02
N SER A 287 -21.05 8.87 -0.75
CA SER A 287 -21.95 9.44 -1.75
C SER A 287 -22.23 10.93 -1.51
N GLY A 288 -22.76 11.63 -2.55
CA GLY A 288 -23.05 13.06 -2.52
C GLY A 288 -21.87 13.95 -2.98
N LEU A 289 -20.87 13.36 -3.63
CA LEU A 289 -19.64 14.05 -4.04
C LEU A 289 -19.89 15.11 -5.12
N ARG A 290 -20.91 14.96 -5.97
CA ARG A 290 -21.25 15.91 -7.03
C ARG A 290 -21.74 17.25 -6.45
N GLU A 291 -22.65 17.20 -5.50
CA GLU A 291 -23.18 18.40 -4.82
C GLU A 291 -22.19 18.93 -3.76
N PHE A 292 -21.43 18.06 -3.13
CA PHE A 292 -20.46 18.32 -2.08
C PHE A 292 -21.00 19.20 -0.93
N LYS A 293 -22.26 18.98 -0.54
CA LYS A 293 -22.93 19.70 0.56
C LYS A 293 -23.15 18.83 1.78
N THR A 294 -23.78 17.69 1.57
CA THR A 294 -23.96 16.63 2.56
C THR A 294 -23.45 15.34 1.93
N LEU A 295 -22.52 14.69 2.60
CA LEU A 295 -21.97 13.42 2.16
C LEU A 295 -22.45 12.31 3.08
N THR A 296 -22.69 11.13 2.52
CA THR A 296 -23.17 9.97 3.28
C THR A 296 -22.17 8.83 3.18
N TRP A 297 -21.77 8.32 4.35
CA TRP A 297 -20.94 7.13 4.47
C TRP A 297 -21.80 5.91 4.79
N LYS A 298 -21.53 4.77 4.11
CA LYS A 298 -22.12 3.47 4.43
C LYS A 298 -21.01 2.39 4.40
N ARG A 299 -20.98 1.51 5.40
CA ARG A 299 -20.08 0.36 5.38
C ARG A 299 -20.60 -0.65 4.36
N TYR A 300 -19.76 -1.03 3.39
CA TYR A 300 -20.11 -1.92 2.28
C TYR A 300 -19.63 -3.35 2.49
N ALA A 301 -18.42 -3.50 3.05
CA ALA A 301 -17.79 -4.79 3.28
C ALA A 301 -16.86 -4.74 4.49
N SER A 302 -16.52 -5.91 5.03
CA SER A 302 -15.59 -6.03 6.16
C SER A 302 -14.80 -7.34 6.11
N GLY A 303 -13.78 -7.44 6.97
CA GLY A 303 -13.05 -8.67 7.22
C GLY A 303 -11.99 -9.03 6.16
N LEU A 304 -11.66 -8.14 5.24
CA LEU A 304 -10.61 -8.33 4.26
C LEU A 304 -9.21 -8.27 4.90
N PHE A 305 -8.22 -8.90 4.25
CA PHE A 305 -6.87 -9.02 4.77
C PHE A 305 -6.00 -7.82 4.40
N GLU A 306 -5.92 -6.82 5.29
CA GLU A 306 -5.06 -5.63 5.15
C GLU A 306 -5.13 -4.98 3.75
N PRO A 307 -6.31 -4.52 3.30
CA PRO A 307 -6.46 -3.88 2.00
C PRO A 307 -5.61 -2.61 1.89
N LEU A 308 -4.78 -2.50 0.85
CA LEU A 308 -3.96 -1.31 0.56
C LEU A 308 -4.05 -0.90 -0.92
N GLY A 309 -5.06 -1.40 -1.63
CA GLY A 309 -5.36 -1.03 -3.00
C GLY A 309 -6.84 -1.23 -3.33
N LEU A 310 -7.44 -0.30 -4.08
CA LEU A 310 -8.81 -0.38 -4.54
C LEU A 310 -8.93 0.22 -5.94
N LYS A 311 -9.69 -0.46 -6.82
CA LYS A 311 -10.03 0.06 -8.16
C LYS A 311 -11.44 -0.33 -8.54
N ILE A 312 -12.17 0.59 -9.14
CA ILE A 312 -13.50 0.34 -9.69
C ILE A 312 -13.37 0.12 -11.20
N VAL A 313 -13.73 -1.07 -11.66
CA VAL A 313 -13.71 -1.42 -13.10
C VAL A 313 -15.07 -1.97 -13.48
N ASN A 314 -15.74 -1.34 -14.47
CA ASN A 314 -17.10 -1.70 -14.91
C ASN A 314 -18.10 -1.74 -13.72
N GLU A 315 -18.08 -0.74 -12.88
CA GLU A 315 -18.90 -0.58 -11.66
C GLU A 315 -18.67 -1.65 -10.57
N ILE A 316 -17.68 -2.52 -10.73
CA ILE A 316 -17.33 -3.54 -9.74
C ILE A 316 -16.13 -3.06 -8.91
N ILE A 317 -16.26 -3.13 -7.61
CA ILE A 317 -15.18 -2.80 -6.67
C ILE A 317 -14.18 -3.96 -6.64
N HIS A 318 -12.93 -3.68 -7.02
CA HIS A 318 -11.79 -4.60 -6.88
C HIS A 318 -10.92 -4.12 -5.72
N VAL A 319 -10.57 -5.04 -4.82
CA VAL A 319 -9.74 -4.73 -3.65
C VAL A 319 -8.50 -5.59 -3.65
N ASN A 320 -7.34 -4.97 -3.66
CA ASN A 320 -6.06 -5.64 -3.45
C ASN A 320 -5.82 -5.79 -1.96
N ALA A 321 -6.05 -6.98 -1.47
CA ALA A 321 -5.73 -7.41 -0.13
C ALA A 321 -4.42 -8.20 -0.12
N ARG A 322 -3.89 -8.50 1.06
CA ARG A 322 -2.61 -9.20 1.18
C ARG A 322 -2.60 -10.59 0.55
N ASP A 323 -3.75 -11.26 0.56
CA ASP A 323 -3.96 -12.64 0.07
C ASP A 323 -4.32 -12.72 -1.43
N GLY A 324 -4.70 -11.59 -2.05
CA GLY A 324 -5.07 -11.53 -3.47
C GLY A 324 -5.98 -10.36 -3.82
N ILE A 325 -6.51 -10.38 -5.03
CA ILE A 325 -7.47 -9.38 -5.51
C ILE A 325 -8.88 -9.97 -5.41
N TRP A 326 -9.77 -9.23 -4.76
CA TRP A 326 -11.16 -9.56 -4.54
C TRP A 326 -12.07 -8.68 -5.38
N GLN A 327 -13.18 -9.23 -5.90
CA GLN A 327 -14.33 -8.50 -6.38
C GLN A 327 -15.42 -8.51 -5.30
N LEU A 328 -15.91 -7.35 -4.95
CA LEU A 328 -17.01 -7.19 -4.00
C LEU A 328 -18.29 -6.88 -4.77
N ILE A 329 -19.28 -7.76 -4.65
CA ILE A 329 -20.50 -7.70 -5.46
C ILE A 329 -21.70 -7.67 -4.52
N ASP A 330 -22.51 -6.64 -4.66
CA ASP A 330 -23.85 -6.53 -4.09
C ASP A 330 -24.82 -7.25 -5.05
N LEU A 331 -25.53 -8.25 -4.56
CA LEU A 331 -26.42 -9.10 -5.36
C LEU A 331 -27.89 -8.68 -5.25
N ASN A 332 -28.23 -7.87 -4.29
CA ASN A 332 -29.62 -7.48 -3.96
C ASN A 332 -29.84 -5.97 -3.92
N GLU A 333 -28.81 -5.18 -4.28
CA GLU A 333 -28.84 -3.73 -4.41
C GLU A 333 -29.16 -3.01 -3.08
N ASP A 334 -28.59 -3.52 -1.96
CA ASP A 334 -28.76 -2.93 -0.63
C ASP A 334 -27.53 -2.11 -0.17
N ASP A 335 -26.56 -1.87 -1.07
CA ASP A 335 -25.27 -1.22 -0.82
C ASP A 335 -24.40 -1.97 0.21
N GLU A 336 -24.48 -3.31 0.22
CA GLU A 336 -23.58 -4.19 0.96
C GLU A 336 -23.10 -5.36 0.10
N ALA A 337 -21.84 -5.76 0.26
CA ALA A 337 -21.31 -6.89 -0.50
C ALA A 337 -21.88 -8.21 0.01
N ASP A 338 -22.57 -8.95 -0.87
CA ASP A 338 -23.06 -10.30 -0.62
C ASP A 338 -22.12 -11.36 -1.16
N HIS A 339 -21.34 -11.06 -2.20
CA HIS A 339 -20.40 -11.99 -2.80
C HIS A 339 -19.00 -11.40 -2.80
N TYR A 340 -18.15 -11.97 -1.96
CA TYR A 340 -16.70 -11.75 -1.94
C TYR A 340 -16.10 -12.76 -2.91
N LYS A 341 -15.98 -12.36 -4.17
CA LYS A 341 -15.48 -13.22 -5.24
C LYS A 341 -13.98 -13.04 -5.39
N VAL A 342 -13.24 -14.13 -5.43
CA VAL A 342 -11.83 -14.10 -5.79
C VAL A 342 -11.69 -13.70 -7.26
N PHE A 343 -10.95 -12.63 -7.52
CA PHE A 343 -10.57 -12.22 -8.86
C PHE A 343 -9.23 -12.84 -9.27
N ASN A 344 -8.20 -12.71 -8.42
CA ASN A 344 -6.96 -13.47 -8.55
C ASN A 344 -6.41 -13.81 -7.16
N TYR A 345 -6.06 -15.08 -6.94
CA TYR A 345 -5.58 -15.59 -5.65
C TYR A 345 -4.21 -16.29 -5.77
N ASP A 346 -3.49 -16.06 -6.88
CA ASP A 346 -2.21 -16.73 -7.18
C ASP A 346 -1.02 -16.07 -6.50
N VAL A 347 -1.19 -14.88 -5.91
CA VAL A 347 -0.12 -14.23 -5.15
C VAL A 347 0.32 -15.13 -3.99
N LEU A 348 1.63 -15.36 -3.88
CA LEU A 348 2.20 -16.09 -2.75
C LEU A 348 2.46 -15.15 -1.58
N ILE A 349 2.15 -15.62 -0.38
CA ILE A 349 2.43 -14.91 0.87
C ILE A 349 3.19 -15.83 1.84
N THR A 350 3.92 -15.24 2.77
CA THR A 350 4.49 -15.93 3.94
C THR A 350 3.83 -15.41 5.21
N ASP A 351 4.26 -15.89 6.34
CA ASP A 351 3.83 -15.40 7.65
C ASP A 351 4.50 -14.09 8.07
N ASN A 352 5.41 -13.53 7.26
CA ASN A 352 6.10 -12.28 7.60
C ASN A 352 5.13 -11.09 7.58
N PHE A 353 5.14 -10.29 8.64
CA PHE A 353 4.26 -9.12 8.82
C PHE A 353 4.43 -8.03 7.75
N HIS A 354 5.62 -7.90 7.16
CA HIS A 354 5.98 -6.78 6.29
C HIS A 354 5.57 -6.98 4.81
N GLU A 355 4.99 -8.11 4.46
CA GLU A 355 4.60 -8.43 3.08
C GLU A 355 3.31 -7.75 2.61
N PHE A 356 3.21 -6.45 2.79
CA PHE A 356 2.07 -5.67 2.31
C PHE A 356 1.91 -5.73 0.79
N SER A 357 0.67 -5.70 0.29
CA SER A 357 0.31 -5.57 -1.12
C SER A 357 -0.22 -4.16 -1.39
N PHE A 358 0.57 -3.32 -2.03
CA PHE A 358 0.29 -1.88 -2.19
C PHE A 358 -0.29 -1.52 -3.55
N GLY A 359 -1.31 -0.68 -3.53
CA GLY A 359 -1.95 -0.07 -4.68
C GLY A 359 -2.77 -1.06 -5.50
N LEU A 360 -3.61 -0.53 -6.37
CA LEU A 360 -4.27 -1.28 -7.43
C LEU A 360 -4.60 -0.31 -8.56
N GLU A 361 -3.84 -0.39 -9.64
CA GLU A 361 -4.02 0.47 -10.80
C GLU A 361 -4.29 -0.35 -12.06
N THR A 362 -4.85 0.29 -13.08
CA THR A 362 -5.13 -0.37 -14.35
C THR A 362 -4.51 0.39 -15.52
N ASP A 363 -4.07 -0.36 -16.55
CA ASP A 363 -3.71 0.21 -17.84
C ASP A 363 -4.94 0.38 -18.76
N SER A 364 -4.74 0.94 -19.94
CA SER A 364 -5.79 1.11 -20.96
C SER A 364 -6.39 -0.22 -21.46
N LYS A 365 -5.69 -1.34 -21.26
CA LYS A 365 -6.14 -2.70 -21.61
C LYS A 365 -6.85 -3.39 -20.44
N LYS A 366 -7.05 -2.68 -19.33
CA LYS A 366 -7.66 -3.20 -18.09
C LYS A 366 -6.83 -4.29 -17.38
N ASN A 367 -5.53 -4.41 -17.66
CA ASN A 367 -4.66 -5.19 -16.79
C ASN A 367 -4.54 -4.48 -15.43
N PHE A 368 -4.54 -5.24 -14.35
CA PHE A 368 -4.36 -4.74 -13.00
C PHE A 368 -2.89 -4.81 -12.59
N TYR A 369 -2.43 -3.80 -11.86
CA TYR A 369 -1.07 -3.70 -11.36
C TYR A 369 -1.07 -3.41 -9.86
N PHE A 370 -0.15 -4.05 -9.14
CA PHE A 370 0.10 -3.79 -7.73
C PHE A 370 1.55 -4.16 -7.37
N ALA A 371 2.04 -3.69 -6.23
CA ALA A 371 3.37 -4.02 -5.77
C ALA A 371 3.34 -4.71 -4.41
N LYS A 372 4.15 -5.75 -4.25
CA LYS A 372 4.26 -6.52 -3.02
C LYS A 372 5.61 -6.28 -2.34
N ALA A 373 5.58 -5.98 -1.04
CA ALA A 373 6.78 -5.79 -0.25
C ALA A 373 7.57 -7.10 -0.04
N SER A 374 8.84 -6.97 0.29
CA SER A 374 9.69 -8.06 0.72
C SER A 374 9.43 -8.44 2.18
N PRO A 375 9.75 -9.68 2.61
CA PRO A 375 9.58 -10.15 3.97
C PRO A 375 10.69 -9.59 4.88
N VAL A 376 10.60 -8.32 5.18
CA VAL A 376 11.57 -7.62 6.02
C VAL A 376 11.45 -8.09 7.47
N ARG A 377 12.58 -8.37 8.12
CA ARG A 377 12.61 -8.76 9.53
C ARG A 377 12.26 -7.61 10.47
N ALA A 378 11.82 -7.96 11.66
CA ALA A 378 11.58 -6.98 12.73
C ALA A 378 12.82 -6.08 12.92
N GLY A 379 12.59 -4.78 13.12
CA GLY A 379 13.64 -3.77 13.14
C GLY A 379 14.04 -3.23 11.76
N GLY A 380 13.40 -3.69 10.70
CA GLY A 380 13.53 -3.12 9.35
C GLY A 380 14.76 -3.56 8.57
N ARG A 381 15.58 -4.47 9.12
CA ARG A 381 16.85 -4.90 8.53
C ARG A 381 16.80 -6.35 8.07
N ASN A 382 17.47 -6.62 6.94
CA ASN A 382 17.52 -7.94 6.32
C ASN A 382 16.14 -8.50 5.96
N PHE A 383 16.12 -9.71 5.43
CA PHE A 383 14.92 -10.37 4.96
C PHE A 383 14.83 -11.79 5.51
N ASP A 384 13.62 -12.27 5.70
CA ASP A 384 13.35 -13.70 5.81
C ASP A 384 13.46 -14.36 4.43
N LYS A 385 13.20 -15.66 4.34
CA LYS A 385 13.27 -16.38 3.08
C LYS A 385 12.36 -15.71 2.03
N ILE A 386 12.96 -15.29 0.93
CA ILE A 386 12.24 -14.70 -0.20
C ILE A 386 11.73 -15.83 -1.09
N ILE A 387 10.44 -15.82 -1.37
CA ILE A 387 9.77 -16.71 -2.34
C ILE A 387 9.31 -15.89 -3.54
N ASP A 388 8.76 -16.55 -4.56
CA ASP A 388 8.17 -15.88 -5.71
C ASP A 388 7.13 -14.87 -5.23
N HIS A 389 7.00 -13.75 -5.90
CA HIS A 389 6.12 -12.60 -5.61
C HIS A 389 6.56 -11.70 -4.44
N ASN A 390 7.52 -12.08 -3.58
CA ASN A 390 8.06 -11.17 -2.58
C ASN A 390 8.90 -10.07 -3.23
N GLY A 391 8.71 -8.82 -2.79
CA GLY A 391 9.44 -7.67 -3.33
C GLY A 391 9.28 -7.54 -4.85
N ALA A 392 8.06 -7.69 -5.36
CA ALA A 392 7.77 -7.71 -6.78
C ALA A 392 6.71 -6.69 -7.19
N PHE A 393 6.84 -6.18 -8.40
CA PHE A 393 5.78 -5.46 -9.09
C PHE A 393 5.03 -6.47 -9.97
N LEU A 394 3.72 -6.57 -9.77
CA LEU A 394 2.89 -7.64 -10.28
C LEU A 394 1.81 -7.09 -11.23
N LYS A 395 1.46 -7.90 -12.21
CA LYS A 395 0.41 -7.63 -13.19
C LYS A 395 -0.57 -8.78 -13.23
N VAL A 396 -1.86 -8.48 -13.23
CA VAL A 396 -2.94 -9.47 -13.40
C VAL A 396 -3.71 -9.15 -14.68
N SER A 397 -4.05 -10.20 -15.43
CA SER A 397 -4.86 -10.08 -16.66
C SER A 397 -6.26 -9.50 -16.38
N PRO A 398 -6.94 -8.90 -17.40
CA PRO A 398 -8.25 -8.28 -17.23
C PRO A 398 -9.36 -9.23 -16.75
N ASP A 399 -9.19 -10.52 -16.95
CA ASP A 399 -10.11 -11.58 -16.52
C ASP A 399 -9.70 -12.23 -15.18
N GLY A 400 -8.58 -11.79 -14.58
CA GLY A 400 -8.05 -12.32 -13.33
C GLY A 400 -7.32 -13.65 -13.44
N SER A 401 -7.23 -14.26 -14.64
CA SER A 401 -6.74 -15.63 -14.81
C SER A 401 -5.23 -15.80 -14.76
N GLN A 402 -4.45 -14.71 -14.95
CA GLN A 402 -3.00 -14.77 -15.04
C GLN A 402 -2.35 -13.72 -14.15
N LEU A 403 -1.36 -14.15 -13.37
CA LEU A 403 -0.48 -13.29 -12.57
C LEU A 403 0.93 -13.34 -13.14
N GLU A 404 1.52 -12.19 -13.38
CA GLU A 404 2.85 -12.02 -13.97
C GLU A 404 3.73 -11.13 -13.11
N VAL A 405 5.01 -11.52 -12.91
CA VAL A 405 6.03 -10.68 -12.29
C VAL A 405 6.61 -9.73 -13.34
N VAL A 406 6.44 -8.43 -13.15
CA VAL A 406 6.91 -7.38 -14.06
C VAL A 406 8.28 -6.85 -13.65
N ALA A 407 8.50 -6.67 -12.36
CA ALA A 407 9.78 -6.25 -11.82
C ALA A 407 10.01 -6.89 -10.45
N THR A 408 11.28 -6.93 -10.02
CA THR A 408 11.71 -7.49 -8.73
C THR A 408 12.65 -6.54 -8.02
N GLY A 409 13.03 -6.85 -6.79
CA GLY A 409 13.99 -6.07 -6.03
C GLY A 409 13.37 -4.88 -5.28
N LEU A 410 12.07 -4.92 -5.03
CA LEU A 410 11.38 -3.98 -4.14
C LEU A 410 11.56 -4.41 -2.68
N ARG A 411 11.74 -3.45 -1.79
CA ARG A 411 11.77 -3.67 -0.34
C ARG A 411 10.40 -3.37 0.28
N ALA A 412 9.96 -2.13 0.16
CA ALA A 412 8.71 -1.62 0.72
C ALA A 412 8.13 -0.53 -0.20
N PRO A 413 7.52 -0.93 -1.31
CA PRO A 413 6.94 -0.01 -2.28
C PRO A 413 5.60 0.52 -1.78
N GLY A 414 5.60 1.64 -1.03
CA GLY A 414 4.37 2.17 -0.41
C GLY A 414 3.28 2.62 -1.39
N GLY A 415 3.60 2.77 -2.68
CA GLY A 415 2.64 3.10 -3.73
C GLY A 415 3.18 2.87 -5.13
N ILE A 416 2.28 2.82 -6.09
CA ILE A 416 2.55 2.61 -7.51
C ILE A 416 1.87 3.66 -8.37
N GLY A 417 2.25 3.71 -9.64
CA GLY A 417 1.55 4.44 -10.69
C GLY A 417 1.65 3.71 -12.02
N VAL A 418 0.61 3.84 -12.84
CA VAL A 418 0.53 3.33 -14.20
C VAL A 418 0.26 4.51 -15.14
N GLY A 419 1.20 4.77 -16.03
CA GLY A 419 1.14 5.91 -16.94
C GLY A 419 0.34 5.63 -18.22
N PRO A 420 -0.05 6.69 -18.92
CA PRO A 420 -0.92 6.60 -20.11
C PRO A 420 -0.30 5.83 -21.28
N ASN A 421 1.04 5.75 -21.36
CA ASN A 421 1.75 5.05 -22.43
C ASN A 421 2.40 3.74 -21.97
N GLY A 422 1.98 3.20 -20.79
CA GLY A 422 2.52 1.98 -20.21
C GLY A 422 3.74 2.19 -19.32
N GLU A 423 4.00 3.41 -18.91
CA GLU A 423 4.98 3.73 -17.87
C GLU A 423 4.53 3.12 -16.53
N LEU A 424 5.47 2.59 -15.79
CA LEU A 424 5.25 2.04 -14.46
C LEU A 424 6.17 2.74 -13.45
N THR A 425 5.61 3.11 -12.31
CA THR A 425 6.37 3.71 -11.20
C THR A 425 6.08 3.03 -9.88
N SER A 426 7.03 3.14 -8.96
CA SER A 426 6.78 2.84 -7.55
C SER A 426 7.59 3.77 -6.66
N GLY A 427 6.99 4.20 -5.55
CA GLY A 427 7.71 4.81 -4.44
C GLY A 427 8.37 3.71 -3.61
N GLU A 428 9.66 3.82 -3.34
CA GLU A 428 10.41 2.82 -2.59
C GLU A 428 11.00 3.43 -1.32
N ASN A 429 10.98 2.69 -0.21
CA ASN A 429 11.49 3.16 1.08
C ASN A 429 12.94 2.77 1.30
N GLU A 430 13.68 3.66 1.98
CA GLU A 430 15.02 3.37 2.47
C GLU A 430 15.07 2.07 3.30
N GLY A 431 16.17 1.34 3.21
CA GLY A 431 16.41 0.13 3.99
C GLY A 431 17.61 -0.69 3.52
N THR A 432 17.62 -1.96 3.85
CA THR A 432 18.65 -2.88 3.36
C THR A 432 18.61 -2.94 1.83
N TRP A 433 19.75 -2.68 1.18
CA TRP A 433 19.95 -2.54 -0.27
C TRP A 433 19.28 -1.30 -0.90
N GLN A 434 18.53 -0.52 -0.13
CA GLN A 434 17.91 0.72 -0.58
C GLN A 434 18.59 1.90 0.14
N PRO A 435 19.50 2.63 -0.53
CA PRO A 435 20.34 3.64 0.12
C PRO A 435 19.56 4.83 0.65
N CYS A 436 18.46 5.20 0.00
CA CYS A 436 17.46 6.16 0.45
C CYS A 436 16.12 5.87 -0.23
N CYS A 437 15.09 6.65 0.07
CA CYS A 437 13.83 6.59 -0.68
C CYS A 437 14.05 6.99 -2.15
N LYS A 438 13.16 6.56 -3.03
CA LYS A 438 13.29 6.84 -4.47
C LYS A 438 11.98 6.64 -5.21
N ILE A 439 11.91 7.22 -6.41
CA ILE A 439 10.88 6.93 -7.40
C ILE A 439 11.49 6.02 -8.46
N ASN A 440 11.06 4.76 -8.51
CA ASN A 440 11.37 3.88 -9.62
C ASN A 440 10.52 4.25 -10.83
N TYR A 441 11.09 4.16 -12.01
CA TYR A 441 10.41 4.41 -13.28
C TYR A 441 10.90 3.41 -14.31
N PHE A 442 10.01 2.62 -14.89
CA PHE A 442 10.35 1.60 -15.89
C PHE A 442 9.14 1.35 -16.81
N SER A 443 9.33 0.61 -17.88
CA SER A 443 8.25 0.20 -18.79
C SER A 443 8.10 -1.31 -18.80
N VAL A 444 6.92 -1.76 -19.24
CA VAL A 444 6.62 -3.20 -19.43
C VAL A 444 7.59 -3.84 -20.44
N GLU A 445 8.14 -3.06 -21.37
CA GLU A 445 9.10 -3.53 -22.38
C GLU A 445 10.51 -3.78 -21.81
N GLN A 446 10.85 -3.16 -20.68
CA GLN A 446 12.14 -3.33 -20.00
C GLN A 446 12.17 -4.51 -19.01
N ARG A 447 11.40 -5.54 -19.27
CA ARG A 447 11.31 -6.71 -18.39
C ARG A 447 12.48 -7.68 -18.51
N PRO A 448 12.81 -8.36 -17.42
CA PRO A 448 12.41 -8.09 -16.03
C PRO A 448 13.29 -7.00 -15.41
N ALA A 449 12.68 -5.90 -14.95
CA ALA A 449 13.43 -4.85 -14.24
C ALA A 449 13.85 -5.35 -12.84
N PHE A 450 15.09 -5.01 -12.42
CA PHE A 450 15.59 -5.26 -11.07
C PHE A 450 15.79 -3.93 -10.33
N LEU A 451 14.99 -3.69 -9.29
CA LEU A 451 14.85 -2.39 -8.65
C LEU A 451 15.70 -2.21 -7.37
N GLY A 452 16.65 -3.08 -7.13
CA GLY A 452 17.78 -2.82 -6.24
C GLY A 452 17.91 -3.66 -4.99
N THR A 453 16.83 -4.20 -4.40
CA THR A 453 16.95 -5.10 -3.26
C THR A 453 17.49 -6.45 -3.73
N GLU A 454 18.65 -6.85 -3.23
CA GLU A 454 19.23 -8.14 -3.62
C GLU A 454 18.33 -9.29 -3.17
N GLN A 455 18.06 -10.18 -4.12
CA GLN A 455 17.18 -11.33 -3.91
C GLN A 455 17.82 -12.58 -4.52
N THR A 456 17.65 -13.71 -3.85
CA THR A 456 18.25 -15.00 -4.26
C THR A 456 17.39 -15.74 -5.30
N ARG A 457 16.66 -15.03 -6.16
CA ARG A 457 15.86 -15.66 -7.21
C ARG A 457 16.73 -16.16 -8.36
N GLN A 458 16.47 -17.37 -8.80
CA GLN A 458 17.13 -17.93 -9.99
C GLN A 458 16.44 -17.46 -11.27
N GLY A 459 17.25 -17.19 -12.32
CA GLY A 459 16.72 -16.89 -13.67
C GLY A 459 16.15 -15.50 -13.88
N LEU A 460 16.30 -14.57 -12.94
CA LEU A 460 15.89 -13.20 -13.10
C LEU A 460 17.08 -12.27 -13.37
N GLU A 461 16.82 -11.21 -14.13
CA GLU A 461 17.78 -10.13 -14.39
C GLU A 461 18.24 -9.52 -13.05
N LYS A 462 19.52 -9.28 -12.93
CA LYS A 462 20.14 -8.68 -11.75
C LYS A 462 20.82 -7.34 -12.02
N THR A 463 20.78 -6.87 -13.25
CA THR A 463 21.27 -5.54 -13.60
C THR A 463 20.38 -4.50 -12.93
N PHE A 464 20.99 -3.71 -12.06
CA PHE A 464 20.24 -2.70 -11.32
C PHE A 464 19.68 -1.64 -12.26
N HIS A 465 18.36 -1.44 -12.18
CA HIS A 465 17.65 -0.40 -12.90
C HIS A 465 17.65 0.88 -12.07
N GLU A 466 18.38 1.89 -12.51
CA GLU A 466 18.47 3.18 -11.81
C GLU A 466 17.10 3.86 -11.71
N PRO A 467 16.76 4.47 -10.56
CA PRO A 467 15.48 5.15 -10.39
C PRO A 467 15.40 6.46 -11.20
N LEU A 468 14.20 6.98 -11.39
CA LEU A 468 14.01 8.34 -11.90
C LEU A 468 14.69 9.36 -10.99
N CYS A 469 14.46 9.23 -9.68
CA CYS A 469 14.98 10.17 -8.69
C CYS A 469 15.17 9.49 -7.33
N TYR A 470 16.32 9.74 -6.69
CA TYR A 470 16.54 9.47 -5.28
C TYR A 470 15.96 10.60 -4.43
N LEU A 471 15.43 10.25 -3.26
CA LEU A 471 14.73 11.17 -2.35
C LEU A 471 15.36 11.10 -0.96
N PRO A 472 16.05 12.17 -0.49
CA PRO A 472 16.54 12.21 0.88
C PRO A 472 15.42 12.04 1.91
N MET A 473 15.72 11.44 3.08
CA MET A 473 14.73 11.16 4.13
C MET A 473 13.94 12.40 4.59
N LYS A 474 14.51 13.59 4.49
CA LYS A 474 13.81 14.85 4.80
C LYS A 474 12.77 15.24 3.75
N VAL A 475 12.87 14.70 2.54
CA VAL A 475 11.93 14.91 1.42
C VAL A 475 10.85 13.84 1.43
N ASP A 476 11.27 12.59 1.58
CA ASP A 476 10.35 11.46 1.66
C ASP A 476 10.99 10.34 2.49
N ASN A 477 10.36 9.99 3.58
CA ASN A 477 10.76 8.86 4.43
C ASN A 477 9.87 7.62 4.25
N SER A 478 8.81 7.75 3.45
CA SER A 478 7.92 6.66 3.06
C SER A 478 7.06 7.10 1.86
N GLY A 479 7.39 6.62 0.68
CA GLY A 479 6.69 6.99 -0.55
C GLY A 479 5.24 6.48 -0.60
N GLY A 480 4.34 7.30 -1.14
CA GLY A 480 2.99 6.92 -1.55
C GLY A 480 2.94 6.60 -3.06
N SER A 481 1.76 6.72 -3.64
CA SER A 481 1.53 6.52 -5.08
C SER A 481 2.15 7.62 -5.94
N GLN A 482 2.24 7.32 -7.22
CA GLN A 482 2.49 8.30 -8.28
C GLN A 482 1.28 8.30 -9.21
N LEU A 483 0.88 9.49 -9.66
CA LEU A 483 -0.21 9.61 -10.62
C LEU A 483 0.13 10.64 -11.70
N TRP A 484 -0.32 10.36 -12.92
CA TRP A 484 -0.24 11.28 -14.03
C TRP A 484 -1.45 12.20 -14.05
N VAL A 485 -1.22 13.46 -14.33
CA VAL A 485 -2.27 14.47 -14.45
C VAL A 485 -3.09 14.16 -15.72
N PRO A 486 -4.40 13.86 -15.60
CA PRO A 486 -5.23 13.57 -16.77
C PRO A 486 -5.68 14.85 -17.47
N ALA A 487 -6.18 14.70 -18.71
CA ALA A 487 -6.84 15.77 -19.42
C ALA A 487 -8.02 16.35 -18.59
N GLY A 488 -8.13 17.67 -18.53
CA GLY A 488 -9.19 18.37 -17.80
C GLY A 488 -8.95 18.52 -16.30
N ALA A 489 -7.84 18.04 -15.77
CA ALA A 489 -7.45 18.31 -14.38
C ALA A 489 -7.27 19.79 -14.11
N LYS A 490 -7.75 20.27 -12.96
CA LYS A 490 -7.60 21.65 -12.51
C LYS A 490 -6.72 21.68 -11.27
N ILE A 491 -5.42 21.48 -11.48
CA ILE A 491 -4.43 21.39 -10.39
C ILE A 491 -3.22 22.33 -10.62
N GLY A 492 -3.25 23.17 -11.66
CA GLY A 492 -2.13 24.04 -12.01
C GLY A 492 -0.91 23.31 -12.57
N LEU A 493 -1.08 22.07 -13.00
CA LEU A 493 -0.09 21.23 -13.66
C LEU A 493 -0.59 20.85 -15.07
N PHE A 494 0.34 20.52 -15.96
CA PHE A 494 0.00 20.13 -17.33
C PHE A 494 -0.43 18.66 -17.40
N GLU A 495 -1.23 18.34 -18.40
CA GLU A 495 -1.58 16.97 -18.75
C GLU A 495 -0.31 16.11 -18.95
N ASN A 496 -0.34 14.88 -18.43
CA ASN A 496 0.76 13.92 -18.43
C ASN A 496 1.97 14.30 -17.55
N GLU A 497 1.90 15.35 -16.73
CA GLU A 497 2.87 15.54 -15.67
C GLU A 497 2.68 14.49 -14.56
N LEU A 498 3.77 14.15 -13.91
CA LEU A 498 3.78 13.16 -12.84
C LEU A 498 3.76 13.85 -11.47
N ILE A 499 2.86 13.41 -10.60
CA ILE A 499 2.81 13.80 -9.19
C ILE A 499 3.31 12.60 -8.35
N HIS A 500 4.18 12.87 -7.38
CA HIS A 500 4.60 11.91 -6.36
C HIS A 500 3.97 12.26 -5.02
N LEU A 501 3.40 11.28 -4.35
CA LEU A 501 2.84 11.40 -3.02
C LEU A 501 3.85 10.90 -1.99
N SER A 502 4.09 11.67 -0.94
CA SER A 502 4.84 11.22 0.22
C SER A 502 3.90 10.93 1.38
N TYR A 503 3.75 9.65 1.69
CA TYR A 503 3.06 9.20 2.88
C TYR A 503 3.72 9.75 4.15
N GLY A 504 5.05 9.65 4.23
CA GLY A 504 5.80 10.03 5.41
C GLY A 504 5.77 11.52 5.70
N GLN A 505 5.83 12.37 4.68
CA GLN A 505 5.85 13.84 4.80
C GLN A 505 4.48 14.49 4.61
N SER A 506 3.41 13.71 4.41
CA SER A 506 2.04 14.24 4.16
C SER A 506 2.06 15.33 3.08
N ALA A 507 2.74 15.06 1.97
CA ALA A 507 3.05 16.05 0.94
C ALA A 507 2.89 15.50 -0.47
N LEU A 508 2.66 16.41 -1.42
CA LEU A 508 2.68 16.14 -2.86
C LEU A 508 3.85 16.86 -3.50
N TYR A 509 4.44 16.22 -4.49
CA TYR A 509 5.56 16.74 -5.24
C TYR A 509 5.26 16.71 -6.74
N ARG A 510 5.56 17.80 -7.44
CA ARG A 510 5.71 17.81 -8.90
C ARG A 510 6.99 17.09 -9.25
N VAL A 511 6.92 16.15 -10.19
CA VAL A 511 8.09 15.43 -10.70
C VAL A 511 8.56 16.08 -11.99
N LEU A 512 9.76 16.64 -11.94
CA LEU A 512 10.42 17.30 -13.07
C LEU A 512 11.24 16.26 -13.82
N SER A 513 10.64 15.57 -14.79
CA SER A 513 11.27 14.46 -15.50
C SER A 513 11.86 14.86 -16.85
N GLN A 514 13.02 14.27 -17.19
CA GLN A 514 13.68 14.41 -18.48
C GLN A 514 13.98 13.04 -19.07
N LYS A 515 13.51 12.78 -20.30
CA LYS A 515 13.91 11.59 -21.06
C LYS A 515 15.37 11.72 -21.49
N ILE A 516 16.14 10.65 -21.30
CA ILE A 516 17.56 10.54 -21.64
C ILE A 516 17.79 9.36 -22.62
N SER A 517 19.04 8.95 -22.81
CA SER A 517 19.37 7.88 -23.74
C SER A 517 18.69 6.54 -23.38
N ASN A 518 18.46 5.71 -24.39
CA ASN A 518 17.88 4.35 -24.22
C ASN A 518 16.52 4.31 -23.52
N GLY A 519 15.70 5.35 -23.66
CA GLY A 519 14.37 5.42 -23.06
C GLY A 519 14.35 5.54 -21.53
N ARG A 520 15.52 5.75 -20.91
CA ARG A 520 15.61 6.04 -19.46
C ARG A 520 15.11 7.44 -19.15
N VAL A 521 14.84 7.68 -17.89
CA VAL A 521 14.36 8.98 -17.38
C VAL A 521 15.22 9.38 -16.19
N GLN A 522 15.53 10.64 -16.11
CA GLN A 522 16.14 11.30 -14.94
C GLN A 522 15.29 12.48 -14.53
N GLY A 523 15.49 13.02 -13.33
CA GLY A 523 14.76 14.21 -12.95
C GLY A 523 14.82 14.50 -11.46
N GLY A 524 13.90 15.32 -11.01
CA GLY A 524 13.83 15.76 -9.61
C GLY A 524 12.39 15.96 -9.17
N VAL A 525 12.27 16.28 -7.90
CA VAL A 525 10.98 16.61 -7.28
C VAL A 525 11.04 18.00 -6.65
N ILE A 526 9.91 18.68 -6.71
CA ILE A 526 9.68 19.91 -5.98
C ILE A 526 8.33 19.85 -5.27
N LYS A 527 8.29 20.28 -4.00
CA LYS A 527 7.08 20.22 -3.19
C LYS A 527 6.02 21.18 -3.71
N LEU A 528 4.81 20.67 -3.90
CA LEU A 528 3.63 21.52 -4.16
C LEU A 528 3.23 22.26 -2.89
N PRO A 529 2.80 23.53 -2.97
CA PRO A 529 2.41 24.34 -1.80
C PRO A 529 1.02 23.91 -1.27
N ILE A 530 0.89 22.62 -0.93
CA ILE A 530 -0.33 22.00 -0.41
C ILE A 530 -0.03 21.51 1.00
N GLN A 531 -0.91 21.84 1.95
CA GLN A 531 -0.81 21.35 3.32
C GLN A 531 -1.95 20.36 3.60
N LEU A 532 -1.60 19.11 3.87
CA LEU A 532 -2.52 18.05 4.22
C LEU A 532 -2.55 17.80 5.73
N SER A 533 -3.69 17.36 6.24
CA SER A 533 -3.84 16.93 7.64
C SER A 533 -3.57 15.44 7.83
N SER A 534 -3.85 14.61 6.83
CA SER A 534 -3.53 13.18 6.80
C SER A 534 -2.29 12.91 5.95
N SER A 535 -1.74 11.72 6.03
CA SER A 535 -0.69 11.28 5.10
C SER A 535 -1.21 11.28 3.65
N ALA A 536 -0.29 11.44 2.68
CA ALA A 536 -0.61 11.35 1.26
C ALA A 536 -0.23 9.96 0.76
N GLN A 537 -1.18 9.01 0.82
CA GLN A 537 -0.93 7.63 0.41
C GLN A 537 -1.44 7.35 -0.99
N ARG A 538 -2.68 7.72 -1.28
CA ARG A 538 -3.34 7.56 -2.59
C ARG A 538 -4.04 8.83 -2.99
N ALA A 539 -4.19 9.01 -4.30
CA ALA A 539 -4.91 10.12 -4.86
C ALA A 539 -5.61 9.73 -6.17
N ALA A 540 -6.71 10.40 -6.46
CA ALA A 540 -7.44 10.26 -7.71
C ALA A 540 -8.04 11.61 -8.12
N PHE A 541 -8.10 11.85 -9.44
CA PHE A 541 -8.77 13.02 -9.98
C PHE A 541 -10.27 12.77 -10.11
N HIS A 542 -11.05 13.73 -9.68
CA HIS A 542 -12.49 13.76 -9.91
C HIS A 542 -12.81 14.47 -11.24
N GLN A 543 -13.96 14.16 -11.86
CA GLN A 543 -14.36 14.75 -13.15
C GLN A 543 -14.45 16.28 -13.16
N ASP A 544 -14.64 16.93 -11.99
CA ASP A 544 -14.64 18.39 -11.88
C ASP A 544 -13.23 19.01 -11.99
N GLY A 545 -12.22 18.18 -12.10
CA GLY A 545 -10.81 18.52 -12.21
C GLY A 545 -10.08 18.65 -10.88
N SER A 546 -10.76 18.51 -9.74
CA SER A 546 -10.13 18.52 -8.42
C SER A 546 -9.41 17.20 -8.12
N LEU A 547 -8.40 17.27 -7.24
CA LEU A 547 -7.65 16.11 -6.79
C LEU A 547 -8.10 15.69 -5.39
N TYR A 548 -8.45 14.44 -5.22
CA TYR A 548 -8.71 13.87 -3.90
C TYR A 548 -7.48 13.09 -3.43
N VAL A 549 -7.17 13.20 -2.14
CA VAL A 549 -6.05 12.52 -1.50
C VAL A 549 -6.53 11.85 -0.23
N CYS A 550 -6.23 10.57 -0.05
CA CYS A 550 -6.48 9.86 1.20
C CYS A 550 -5.18 9.35 1.82
N GLY A 551 -5.25 9.08 3.11
CA GLY A 551 -4.18 8.46 3.87
C GLY A 551 -4.54 8.16 5.30
N MET A 552 -3.62 7.48 5.96
CA MET A 552 -3.78 6.97 7.32
C MET A 552 -2.48 7.10 8.12
N ARG A 553 -2.55 6.78 9.40
CA ARG A 553 -1.40 6.60 10.29
C ARG A 553 -1.25 5.10 10.62
N GLY A 554 -0.45 4.40 9.83
CA GLY A 554 -0.14 2.98 10.00
C GLY A 554 1.32 2.75 10.45
N TRP A 555 2.24 3.57 9.94
CA TRP A 555 3.66 3.60 10.29
C TRP A 555 4.14 5.05 10.39
N GLN A 556 5.44 5.31 10.33
CA GLN A 556 6.01 6.66 10.57
C GLN A 556 5.55 7.68 9.53
N THR A 557 4.83 8.70 9.99
CA THR A 557 4.39 9.85 9.20
C THR A 557 4.31 11.09 10.09
N ASN A 558 4.42 12.27 9.50
CA ASN A 558 4.19 13.56 10.17
C ASN A 558 2.72 14.01 10.13
N ALA A 559 1.81 13.17 9.65
CA ALA A 559 0.38 13.48 9.59
C ALA A 559 -0.20 13.90 10.94
N ALA A 560 -0.98 14.98 10.95
CA ALA A 560 -1.67 15.46 12.15
C ALA A 560 -2.87 14.58 12.52
N SER A 561 -3.58 14.05 11.51
CA SER A 561 -4.75 13.19 11.67
C SER A 561 -4.40 11.71 11.53
N GLU A 562 -5.12 10.84 12.25
CA GLU A 562 -4.96 9.39 12.15
C GLU A 562 -5.35 8.83 10.79
N ALA A 563 -6.34 9.45 10.15
CA ALA A 563 -6.75 9.19 8.78
C ALA A 563 -7.48 10.40 8.20
N GLY A 564 -7.64 10.43 6.88
CA GLY A 564 -8.40 11.47 6.20
C GLY A 564 -8.56 11.21 4.72
N ILE A 565 -9.58 11.86 4.15
CA ILE A 565 -9.74 12.10 2.73
C ILE A 565 -9.98 13.58 2.54
N GLN A 566 -9.27 14.20 1.61
CA GLN A 566 -9.23 15.63 1.39
C GLN A 566 -9.35 15.93 -0.09
N ARG A 567 -10.14 16.95 -0.44
CA ARG A 567 -10.26 17.45 -1.81
C ARG A 567 -9.38 18.70 -1.97
N ILE A 568 -8.53 18.70 -2.97
CA ILE A 568 -7.63 19.79 -3.32
C ILE A 568 -8.23 20.51 -4.53
N ARG A 569 -8.51 21.82 -4.38
CA ARG A 569 -8.97 22.70 -5.43
C ARG A 569 -7.89 23.74 -5.73
N TYR A 570 -7.58 23.91 -7.01
CA TYR A 570 -6.66 24.95 -7.49
C TYR A 570 -7.41 26.25 -7.74
N GLN A 571 -6.86 27.36 -7.26
CA GLN A 571 -7.34 28.69 -7.55
C GLN A 571 -6.75 29.17 -8.88
N GLU A 572 -7.54 29.09 -9.94
CA GLU A 572 -7.11 29.42 -11.29
C GLU A 572 -6.45 30.82 -11.36
N LYS A 573 -5.42 30.96 -12.20
CA LYS A 573 -4.62 32.19 -12.44
C LYS A 573 -3.62 32.55 -11.33
N GLN A 574 -3.43 31.73 -10.33
CA GLN A 574 -2.32 31.91 -9.40
C GLN A 574 -1.10 31.11 -9.86
N SER A 575 0.07 31.74 -9.88
CA SER A 575 1.33 31.05 -10.07
C SER A 575 1.58 30.07 -8.91
N LEU A 576 2.14 28.91 -9.20
CA LEU A 576 2.58 27.98 -8.15
C LEU A 576 3.91 28.44 -7.52
N GLY A 577 4.62 29.38 -8.15
CA GLY A 577 5.92 29.86 -7.68
C GLY A 577 7.03 28.81 -7.69
N ILE A 578 6.84 27.73 -8.44
CA ILE A 578 7.79 26.62 -8.56
C ILE A 578 8.11 26.31 -10.03
N PRO A 579 9.29 25.75 -10.33
CA PRO A 579 9.60 25.34 -11.70
C PRO A 579 8.60 24.33 -12.26
N GLU A 580 8.19 24.56 -13.50
CA GLU A 580 7.34 23.65 -14.28
C GLU A 580 8.15 22.69 -15.16
N PHE A 581 9.43 22.99 -15.35
CA PHE A 581 10.32 22.20 -16.18
C PHE A 581 11.74 22.27 -15.67
N MET A 582 12.48 21.17 -15.75
CA MET A 582 13.91 21.07 -15.52
C MET A 582 14.55 20.21 -16.61
N SER A 583 15.69 20.67 -17.12
CA SER A 583 16.52 19.83 -18.00
C SER A 583 18.01 20.08 -17.78
N VAL A 584 18.80 19.05 -18.11
CA VAL A 584 20.26 19.10 -18.07
C VAL A 584 20.79 18.78 -19.46
N LYS A 585 21.71 19.64 -19.96
CA LYS A 585 22.39 19.43 -21.23
C LYS A 585 23.82 19.96 -21.16
N GLY A 586 24.79 19.06 -21.29
CA GLY A 586 26.21 19.43 -21.15
C GLY A 586 26.50 20.02 -19.77
N ARG A 587 26.92 21.28 -19.73
CA ARG A 587 27.21 22.03 -18.51
C ARG A 587 26.09 23.00 -18.12
N GLN A 588 24.92 22.84 -18.68
CA GLN A 588 23.79 23.72 -18.44
C GLN A 588 22.66 22.97 -17.74
N LEU A 589 22.07 23.62 -16.73
CA LEU A 589 20.84 23.24 -16.07
C LEU A 589 19.81 24.34 -16.35
N THR A 590 18.67 23.97 -16.91
CA THR A 590 17.59 24.90 -17.27
C THR A 590 16.39 24.67 -16.39
N LEU A 591 15.84 25.75 -15.82
CA LEU A 591 14.60 25.77 -15.04
C LEU A 591 13.62 26.73 -15.71
N ARG A 592 12.34 26.30 -15.89
CA ARG A 592 11.28 27.14 -16.38
C ARG A 592 10.20 27.31 -15.34
N TYR A 593 9.71 28.53 -15.19
CA TYR A 593 8.65 28.91 -14.23
C TYR A 593 7.38 29.31 -14.99
N ASP A 594 6.24 29.26 -14.29
CA ASP A 594 4.92 29.68 -14.80
C ASP A 594 4.73 31.23 -14.78
N CYS A 595 5.57 31.97 -14.06
CA CYS A 595 5.56 33.43 -13.94
C CYS A 595 6.82 34.09 -14.51
N GLU A 596 6.75 35.41 -14.75
CA GLU A 596 7.91 36.21 -15.12
C GLU A 596 8.77 36.50 -13.88
N LEU A 597 10.08 36.27 -14.00
CA LEU A 597 11.05 36.44 -12.94
C LEU A 597 11.66 37.85 -12.94
N ASP A 598 12.01 38.35 -11.77
CA ASP A 598 12.86 39.52 -11.64
C ASP A 598 14.23 39.25 -12.26
N GLU A 599 14.67 40.16 -13.13
CA GLU A 599 15.88 39.97 -13.92
C GLU A 599 17.16 40.05 -13.10
N GLU A 600 17.20 40.90 -12.07
CA GLU A 600 18.39 41.08 -11.24
C GLU A 600 18.64 39.79 -10.43
N LEU A 601 17.63 39.26 -9.74
CA LEU A 601 17.77 38.04 -8.97
C LEU A 601 17.95 36.82 -9.85
N ALA A 602 17.20 36.72 -10.96
CA ALA A 602 17.26 35.56 -11.85
C ALA A 602 18.60 35.41 -12.56
N THR A 603 19.34 36.52 -12.80
CA THR A 603 20.65 36.49 -13.44
C THR A 603 21.81 36.51 -12.48
N ASP A 604 21.57 36.65 -11.16
CA ASP A 604 22.61 36.55 -10.15
C ASP A 604 22.90 35.06 -9.82
N PRO A 605 24.14 34.57 -10.11
CA PRO A 605 24.51 33.20 -9.74
C PRO A 605 24.40 32.90 -8.24
N SER A 606 24.45 33.92 -7.35
CA SER A 606 24.34 33.73 -5.90
C SER A 606 22.91 33.43 -5.45
N SER A 607 21.90 33.66 -6.29
CA SER A 607 20.51 33.24 -6.04
C SER A 607 20.33 31.73 -6.09
N TYR A 608 21.37 30.98 -6.44
CA TYR A 608 21.32 29.52 -6.61
C TYR A 608 22.42 28.84 -5.80
N ALA A 609 22.05 28.00 -4.84
CA ALA A 609 22.98 27.16 -4.09
C ALA A 609 22.81 25.70 -4.48
N ILE A 610 23.86 25.07 -4.96
CA ILE A 610 23.80 23.68 -5.43
C ILE A 610 24.76 22.81 -4.65
N LYS A 611 24.28 21.64 -4.23
CA LYS A 611 25.07 20.57 -3.61
C LYS A 611 24.81 19.26 -4.31
N ARG A 612 25.80 18.36 -4.31
CA ARG A 612 25.65 17.01 -4.85
C ARG A 612 26.37 15.97 -4.02
N TRP A 613 25.91 14.73 -4.12
CA TRP A 613 26.56 13.57 -3.48
C TRP A 613 26.12 12.26 -4.15
N LYS A 614 26.78 11.19 -3.80
CA LYS A 614 26.39 9.82 -4.14
C LYS A 614 26.01 9.02 -2.92
N TYR A 615 25.33 7.92 -3.14
CA TYR A 615 24.95 6.95 -2.13
C TYR A 615 25.69 5.63 -2.33
N ILE A 616 25.87 4.85 -1.26
CA ILE A 616 26.46 3.51 -1.32
C ILE A 616 25.36 2.48 -1.15
N ARG A 617 25.01 1.79 -2.25
CA ARG A 617 24.04 0.71 -2.24
C ARG A 617 24.71 -0.59 -1.81
N GLY A 618 24.16 -1.25 -0.77
CA GLY A 618 24.72 -2.49 -0.22
C GLY A 618 23.81 -3.13 0.82
N PRO A 619 24.30 -4.17 1.52
CA PRO A 619 23.51 -4.91 2.51
C PRO A 619 23.20 -4.11 3.79
N GLN A 620 23.84 -2.97 4.00
CA GLN A 620 23.54 -2.08 5.13
C GLN A 620 22.16 -1.43 4.97
N TYR A 621 21.65 -0.82 6.05
CA TYR A 621 20.38 -0.10 6.07
C TYR A 621 20.60 1.38 5.72
N GLY A 622 20.21 1.78 4.51
CA GLY A 622 20.37 3.16 4.04
C GLY A 622 21.83 3.54 3.78
N SER A 623 22.05 4.79 3.44
CA SER A 623 23.36 5.36 3.16
C SER A 623 23.49 6.78 3.68
N GLY A 624 24.70 7.17 4.06
CA GLY A 624 25.12 8.55 4.18
C GLY A 624 25.39 9.19 2.81
N HIS A 625 25.87 10.42 2.83
CA HIS A 625 26.31 11.17 1.66
C HIS A 625 27.81 10.97 1.46
N PHE A 626 28.22 10.69 0.25
CA PHE A 626 29.62 10.51 -0.14
C PHE A 626 29.98 11.46 -1.27
N SER A 627 31.12 12.13 -1.14
CA SER A 627 31.64 13.07 -2.14
C SER A 627 31.83 12.39 -3.49
N ILE A 628 31.47 13.09 -4.56
CA ILE A 628 31.77 12.72 -5.95
C ILE A 628 33.14 13.27 -6.37
N ASP A 629 33.46 14.48 -5.93
CA ASP A 629 34.68 15.20 -6.31
C ASP A 629 35.91 14.66 -5.57
N HIS A 630 35.71 14.20 -4.32
CA HIS A 630 36.79 13.72 -3.44
C HIS A 630 36.47 12.31 -2.88
N PRO A 631 36.42 11.26 -3.73
CA PRO A 631 36.03 9.92 -3.30
C PRO A 631 36.91 9.37 -2.17
N ASN A 632 36.29 8.98 -1.06
CA ASN A 632 36.96 8.32 0.05
C ASN A 632 36.67 6.82 0.02
N LEU A 633 37.50 6.05 -0.71
CA LEU A 633 37.32 4.62 -0.89
C LEU A 633 37.25 3.82 0.42
N SER A 634 38.00 4.25 1.45
CA SER A 634 37.96 3.58 2.75
C SER A 634 36.65 3.80 3.47
N ALA A 635 36.11 5.01 3.43
CA ALA A 635 34.79 5.33 4.00
C ALA A 635 33.67 4.57 3.24
N GLU A 636 33.73 4.55 1.91
CA GLU A 636 32.78 3.82 1.06
C GLU A 636 32.79 2.30 1.34
N GLN A 637 33.97 1.69 1.48
CA GLN A 637 34.11 0.27 1.84
C GLN A 637 33.60 -0.03 3.25
N ASN A 638 33.81 0.90 4.19
CA ASN A 638 33.28 0.76 5.54
C ASN A 638 31.75 0.85 5.55
N ALA A 639 31.17 1.73 4.72
CA ALA A 639 29.72 1.88 4.59
C ALA A 639 29.03 0.59 4.14
N LEU A 640 29.69 -0.26 3.36
CA LEU A 640 29.16 -1.59 2.97
C LEU A 640 29.05 -2.61 4.13
N LYS A 641 29.73 -2.33 5.24
CA LYS A 641 29.80 -3.24 6.40
C LYS A 641 28.93 -2.80 7.56
N GLN A 642 28.66 -1.50 7.66
CA GLN A 642 27.90 -0.89 8.76
C GLN A 642 27.09 0.31 8.29
N GLU A 643 26.11 0.74 9.10
CA GLU A 643 25.35 1.95 8.81
C GLU A 643 26.23 3.18 8.72
N SER A 644 26.01 3.99 7.70
CA SER A 644 26.78 5.20 7.41
C SER A 644 25.92 6.47 7.33
N LYS A 645 24.68 6.43 7.81
CA LYS A 645 23.72 7.56 7.70
C LYS A 645 24.21 8.89 8.28
N SER A 646 25.11 8.86 9.25
CA SER A 646 25.72 10.04 9.85
C SER A 646 26.90 10.59 9.04
N HIS A 647 27.33 9.87 8.00
CA HIS A 647 28.39 10.34 7.11
C HIS A 647 27.79 11.32 6.10
N LEU A 648 28.26 12.56 6.10
CA LEU A 648 27.74 13.64 5.26
C LEU A 648 28.92 14.36 4.58
N GLU A 649 29.22 13.97 3.35
CA GLU A 649 30.22 14.59 2.49
C GLU A 649 29.51 15.11 1.22
N ASP A 650 28.94 16.30 1.30
CA ASP A 650 28.28 16.97 0.18
C ASP A 650 29.31 17.84 -0.57
N ASP A 651 29.37 17.74 -1.89
CA ASP A 651 30.19 18.63 -2.73
C ASP A 651 29.38 19.90 -3.06
N GLU A 652 29.95 21.08 -2.82
CA GLU A 652 29.37 22.32 -3.30
C GLU A 652 29.64 22.50 -4.80
N VAL A 653 28.62 22.90 -5.55
CA VAL A 653 28.66 23.03 -7.01
C VAL A 653 28.42 24.47 -7.40
N LYS A 654 29.44 25.12 -7.97
CA LYS A 654 29.39 26.53 -8.29
C LYS A 654 28.63 26.81 -9.61
N VAL A 655 27.62 27.66 -9.55
CA VAL A 655 27.02 28.32 -10.70
C VAL A 655 27.92 29.50 -11.10
N THR A 656 28.35 29.57 -12.35
CA THR A 656 29.23 30.63 -12.84
C THR A 656 28.51 31.70 -13.65
N ILE A 657 27.44 31.35 -14.31
CA ILE A 657 26.62 32.25 -15.11
C ILE A 657 25.15 31.81 -14.95
N ALA A 658 24.26 32.76 -14.73
CA ALA A 658 22.83 32.58 -14.83
C ALA A 658 22.31 33.53 -15.93
N THR A 659 21.49 33.01 -16.83
CA THR A 659 20.88 33.77 -17.93
C THR A 659 19.38 33.61 -17.93
N LEU A 660 18.65 34.70 -18.18
CA LEU A 660 17.20 34.75 -18.26
C LEU A 660 16.76 34.85 -19.72
N SER A 661 15.75 34.10 -20.11
CA SER A 661 15.14 34.14 -21.44
C SER A 661 14.38 35.46 -21.69
N ASN A 662 14.12 35.78 -22.96
CA ASN A 662 13.40 37.01 -23.34
C ASN A 662 11.96 37.05 -22.78
N ASP A 663 11.31 35.90 -22.58
CA ASP A 663 10.00 35.81 -21.96
C ASP A 663 10.04 35.87 -20.42
N LYS A 664 11.23 36.10 -19.85
CA LYS A 664 11.51 36.16 -18.39
C LYS A 664 11.06 34.95 -17.58
N LYS A 665 10.87 33.81 -18.19
CA LYS A 665 10.34 32.62 -17.49
C LYS A 665 11.34 31.48 -17.38
N THR A 666 12.43 31.51 -18.14
CA THR A 666 13.40 30.42 -18.19
C THR A 666 14.78 30.89 -17.78
N VAL A 667 15.31 30.26 -16.73
CA VAL A 667 16.69 30.47 -16.29
C VAL A 667 17.56 29.31 -16.75
N THR A 668 18.72 29.64 -17.32
CA THR A 668 19.76 28.67 -17.66
C THR A 668 21.01 28.94 -16.83
N LEU A 669 21.36 27.97 -16.01
CA LEU A 669 22.54 28.00 -15.13
C LEU A 669 23.71 27.29 -15.79
N THR A 670 24.84 27.97 -15.95
CA THR A 670 26.08 27.37 -16.41
C THR A 670 26.89 26.87 -15.22
N ILE A 671 27.15 25.57 -15.20
CA ILE A 671 27.81 24.82 -14.12
C ILE A 671 29.01 24.08 -14.72
N PRO A 672 30.23 24.63 -14.70
CA PRO A 672 31.40 24.00 -15.33
C PRO A 672 31.73 22.59 -14.83
N SER A 673 31.45 22.31 -13.56
CA SER A 673 31.67 21.00 -12.91
C SER A 673 30.45 20.09 -12.92
N LEU A 674 29.43 20.35 -13.78
CA LEU A 674 28.24 19.51 -13.85
C LEU A 674 28.59 18.11 -14.37
N VAL A 675 28.33 17.09 -13.55
CA VAL A 675 28.55 15.66 -13.84
C VAL A 675 27.37 14.85 -13.31
N PRO A 676 27.19 13.59 -13.73
CA PRO A 676 26.19 12.71 -13.17
C PRO A 676 26.31 12.63 -11.64
N ALA A 677 25.16 12.65 -10.97
CA ALA A 677 25.06 12.59 -9.51
C ALA A 677 23.78 11.85 -9.09
N GLN A 678 23.87 10.94 -8.15
CA GLN A 678 22.69 10.26 -7.62
C GLN A 678 21.77 11.22 -6.89
N GLN A 679 22.35 12.22 -6.23
CA GLN A 679 21.59 13.31 -5.64
C GLN A 679 22.21 14.67 -5.95
N MET A 680 21.37 15.57 -6.43
CA MET A 680 21.69 17.00 -6.56
C MET A 680 20.57 17.81 -5.90
N GLN A 681 20.92 18.60 -4.91
CA GLN A 681 20.04 19.57 -4.27
C GLN A 681 20.28 20.92 -4.92
N ILE A 682 19.20 21.58 -5.37
CA ILE A 682 19.25 22.90 -6.01
C ILE A 682 18.31 23.80 -5.21
N ASP A 683 18.89 24.68 -4.42
CA ASP A 683 18.17 25.72 -3.70
C ASP A 683 18.16 26.99 -4.56
N TYR A 684 17.03 27.67 -4.63
CA TYR A 684 16.89 28.95 -5.31
C TYR A 684 16.13 29.95 -4.45
N ASP A 685 16.51 31.23 -4.57
CA ASP A 685 15.91 32.39 -3.91
C ASP A 685 15.69 33.48 -4.97
N LEU A 686 14.46 33.55 -5.48
CA LEU A 686 14.05 34.39 -6.60
C LEU A 686 12.83 35.24 -6.24
N GLU A 687 12.45 36.13 -7.12
CA GLU A 687 11.25 36.94 -7.03
C GLU A 687 10.59 37.03 -8.42
N SER A 688 9.25 37.17 -8.44
CA SER A 688 8.54 37.49 -9.67
C SER A 688 8.61 39.00 -9.96
N THR A 689 8.36 39.37 -11.22
CA THR A 689 8.28 40.81 -11.63
C THR A 689 7.20 41.60 -10.88
N ILE A 690 6.28 40.94 -10.19
CA ILE A 690 5.22 41.56 -9.39
C ILE A 690 5.48 41.50 -7.89
N GLY A 691 6.66 41.03 -7.47
CA GLY A 691 7.11 41.01 -6.08
C GLY A 691 6.74 39.74 -5.29
N ASP A 692 6.33 38.64 -5.95
CA ASP A 692 6.12 37.35 -5.26
C ASP A 692 7.46 36.68 -4.98
N VAL A 693 7.70 36.31 -3.73
CA VAL A 693 8.90 35.59 -3.31
C VAL A 693 8.83 34.12 -3.73
N LEU A 694 9.84 33.67 -4.46
CA LEU A 694 9.94 32.31 -5.01
C LEU A 694 11.16 31.61 -4.40
N ILE A 695 10.99 30.97 -3.25
CA ILE A 695 12.04 30.21 -2.56
C ILE A 695 11.70 28.74 -2.62
N GLY A 696 12.64 27.91 -3.06
CA GLY A 696 12.39 26.48 -3.13
C GLY A 696 13.64 25.63 -3.22
N THR A 697 13.44 24.34 -3.09
CA THR A 697 14.50 23.33 -3.23
C THR A 697 14.03 22.22 -4.17
N ILE A 698 14.83 21.92 -5.18
CA ILE A 698 14.67 20.77 -6.06
C ILE A 698 15.64 19.69 -5.61
N TYR A 699 15.16 18.48 -5.44
CA TYR A 699 15.99 17.28 -5.22
C TYR A 699 15.96 16.44 -6.48
N SER A 700 17.11 16.30 -7.14
CA SER A 700 17.19 15.63 -8.45
C SER A 700 18.26 14.56 -8.50
N THR A 701 18.10 13.64 -9.44
CA THR A 701 19.10 12.65 -9.86
C THR A 701 19.48 12.95 -11.31
N ILE A 702 20.76 12.98 -11.61
CA ILE A 702 21.30 13.22 -12.93
C ILE A 702 22.12 12.00 -13.34
N HIS A 703 21.64 11.24 -14.31
CA HIS A 703 22.33 10.07 -14.86
C HIS A 703 23.22 10.44 -16.03
N GLU A 704 22.80 11.40 -16.85
CA GLU A 704 23.49 11.85 -18.05
C GLU A 704 23.43 13.37 -18.18
N THR A 705 24.55 13.95 -18.60
CA THR A 705 24.66 15.39 -18.87
C THR A 705 24.68 15.71 -20.37
N GLU A 706 24.95 14.75 -21.23
CA GLU A 706 25.01 14.91 -22.68
C GLU A 706 23.88 14.13 -23.35
N ARG A 707 23.19 14.76 -24.35
CA ARG A 707 22.37 13.99 -25.26
C ARG A 707 23.31 13.32 -26.28
N THR A 708 23.33 12.00 -26.30
CA THR A 708 23.82 11.28 -27.50
C THR A 708 22.95 11.75 -28.65
N SER A 709 23.58 12.34 -29.68
CA SER A 709 22.90 12.63 -30.96
C SER A 709 22.38 11.33 -31.53
N GLU A 710 21.07 11.12 -31.50
CA GLU A 710 20.41 10.17 -32.37
C GLU A 710 20.44 10.62 -33.81
#